data_5e567cc39be162e4e399f7bd36388f2b
#
_entry.id   5e567cc39be162e4e399f7bd36388f2b
#
_cell.length_a   1.000
_cell.length_b   1.000
_cell.length_c   1.000
_cell.angle_alpha   90.00
_cell.angle_beta   90.00
_cell.angle_gamma   90.00
#
_symmetry.space_group_name_H-M   'P 1'
#
loop_
_entity.id
_entity.type
_entity.pdbx_description
1 polymer ?
#
loop_
_entity_poly.entity_id
_entity_poly.type
_entity_poly.pdbx_seq_one_letter_code
_entity_poly.pdbx_strand_id
1 'polypeptide(L)'
;MNSKVKQAQKEGAEVSDISAGLAYSVIKNALYKVIKVSDASELGRHIVVQGGTFYNDAVLRSFEKIAGCEAIRPDIAGIMGAFGAALIARERHQEGAETTMLSIDKINELKYTTSMANCRGCTNNCRLTINKFSGGRQYVSGNRCERGIGKEKNKDHIPNLYEYKYKRIFSYTPLTADKASRGKVGIPRVLNMFENYPFWYTFFTELKYEVVLSPTSTRKIYELGIESIPSESECYPAKLAHGHVTWLIRNGVKFIFYPCIPYERNEFPDAVNHYNCPIVTSYAENIKNNVDELNDPSITFRNPFLAFTSEEILANRLVEEFKDIPAEEVKAAVHKGWEEMAAARRDVQKKGEETLKYLEDTGRHGIVLAGRPYHIDPEIHHGIPDLINSYGIAVLTEDSISHLAPVERPIRVNDQWMYHSRLYAAANYVKTRDDLDLIQLNSFGCGLDAVTTDEVYEILDGSDKIYTCLKIDEVNNLGAARIRIRSLIAAIRAKKAQGQKRTVKPASIDKVSFTKEMRKDYTILCPQMSPFHFSLLQAAFNSCGYNLEVLPNDNKHAVDVGLKYVNNDACYPSLIVVGQIMDALLSGKYDLNKTAVVMSQTGGGCRASNYIAFIRRALKKAGMEQIPVISVNLSGLESNPGFKLTLPLVKKVAYGAVFGDILMKCVYRMRPYELEEGIVNRKHKIWEQRVISFLSGSSVSHSQFKKMCREMVHEFDTIPISDVKKPRVGIVGEILVKFLPAANNHLAELLESEGAEAVVPDLIDFMCYCFYNQNFKVENLGFKKSKATMANWGIKAIEWVRKPASEALAQSRHFAPPADIRDLAKMASPIVSTGNQTGEGWFLTGEMMELIHGDVPNIVCIQPFGCLPNHIVGKGVIKEIRREYPTANIVAIDYDPGASEVNQLNRIKLMLSTAQKNLKKVEEKNA
;
A
#
# COMPACT_ATOMS: atom_id res chain seq x y z
N MET A 1 9.54 -5.38 18.96
CA MET A 1 9.80 -5.26 20.41
C MET A 1 10.92 -6.18 20.89
N ASN A 2 10.80 -7.51 20.77
CA ASN A 2 11.79 -8.43 21.36
C ASN A 2 13.23 -8.23 20.87
N SER A 3 13.44 -7.91 19.61
CA SER A 3 14.77 -7.66 19.05
C SER A 3 15.42 -6.39 19.61
N LYS A 4 14.67 -5.30 19.77
CA LYS A 4 15.17 -4.06 20.40
C LYS A 4 15.49 -4.25 21.88
N VAL A 5 14.70 -5.03 22.61
CA VAL A 5 14.99 -5.37 24.02
C VAL A 5 16.32 -6.13 24.14
N LYS A 6 16.50 -7.18 23.33
CA LYS A 6 17.76 -7.95 23.32
C LYS A 6 18.96 -7.10 22.92
N GLN A 7 18.78 -6.16 22.01
CA GLN A 7 19.83 -5.24 21.61
C GLN A 7 20.20 -4.28 22.74
N ALA A 8 19.21 -3.62 23.35
CA ALA A 8 19.43 -2.72 24.48
C ALA A 8 20.17 -3.42 25.63
N GLN A 9 19.82 -4.68 25.92
CA GLN A 9 20.54 -5.51 26.88
C GLN A 9 22.02 -5.73 26.49
N LYS A 10 22.30 -5.99 25.22
CA LYS A 10 23.68 -6.16 24.72
C LYS A 10 24.49 -4.87 24.77
N GLU A 11 23.82 -3.73 24.60
CA GLU A 11 24.39 -2.39 24.68
C GLU A 11 24.57 -1.89 26.13
N GLY A 12 24.20 -2.68 27.11
CA GLY A 12 24.37 -2.35 28.53
C GLY A 12 23.27 -1.48 29.11
N ALA A 13 22.13 -1.35 28.44
CA ALA A 13 20.98 -0.64 28.99
C ALA A 13 20.44 -1.36 30.22
N GLU A 14 20.10 -0.60 31.26
CA GLU A 14 19.52 -1.14 32.49
C GLU A 14 18.07 -1.62 32.26
N VAL A 15 17.60 -2.48 33.15
CA VAL A 15 16.23 -3.01 33.11
C VAL A 15 15.21 -1.86 33.21
N SER A 16 15.51 -0.84 34.00
CA SER A 16 14.71 0.40 34.14
C SER A 16 14.52 1.12 32.81
N ASP A 17 15.61 1.30 32.02
CA ASP A 17 15.57 1.98 30.73
C ASP A 17 14.73 1.22 29.72
N ILE A 18 14.93 -0.10 29.67
CA ILE A 18 14.18 -0.98 28.79
C ILE A 18 12.68 -0.95 29.16
N SER A 19 12.35 -1.03 30.45
CA SER A 19 10.98 -0.97 30.94
C SER A 19 10.31 0.36 30.61
N ALA A 20 11.01 1.46 30.83
CA ALA A 20 10.53 2.80 30.48
C ALA A 20 10.28 2.93 28.97
N GLY A 21 11.23 2.48 28.15
CA GLY A 21 11.10 2.48 26.69
C GLY A 21 9.92 1.65 26.20
N LEU A 22 9.66 0.50 26.79
CA LEU A 22 8.49 -0.34 26.49
C LEU A 22 7.19 0.37 26.88
N ALA A 23 7.11 0.97 28.05
CA ALA A 23 5.93 1.71 28.51
C ALA A 23 5.63 2.90 27.57
N TYR A 24 6.64 3.66 27.20
CA TYR A 24 6.50 4.73 26.20
C TYR A 24 5.97 4.23 24.86
N SER A 25 6.53 3.12 24.36
CA SER A 25 6.10 2.52 23.09
C SER A 25 4.64 2.08 23.12
N VAL A 26 4.19 1.48 24.23
CA VAL A 26 2.79 1.06 24.39
C VAL A 26 1.85 2.26 24.35
N ILE A 27 2.16 3.32 25.09
CA ILE A 27 1.31 4.53 25.13
C ILE A 27 1.31 5.27 23.79
N LYS A 28 2.47 5.47 23.16
CA LYS A 28 2.53 6.07 21.82
C LYS A 28 1.69 5.28 20.81
N ASN A 29 1.78 3.96 20.81
CA ASN A 29 0.95 3.13 19.94
C ASN A 29 -0.54 3.26 20.27
N ALA A 30 -0.92 3.28 21.55
CA ALA A 30 -2.30 3.43 21.95
C ALA A 30 -2.89 4.78 21.50
N LEU A 31 -2.20 5.87 21.75
CA LEU A 31 -2.66 7.21 21.42
C LEU A 31 -2.67 7.46 19.89
N TYR A 32 -1.54 7.25 19.25
CA TYR A 32 -1.38 7.68 17.85
C TYR A 32 -1.87 6.65 16.84
N LYS A 33 -1.77 5.33 17.13
CA LYS A 33 -2.20 4.28 16.19
C LYS A 33 -3.62 3.75 16.45
N VAL A 34 -4.02 3.64 17.70
CA VAL A 34 -5.32 3.04 18.06
C VAL A 34 -6.38 4.13 18.23
N ILE A 35 -6.14 5.10 19.08
CA ILE A 35 -7.08 6.22 19.35
C ILE A 35 -7.02 7.24 18.22
N LYS A 36 -5.83 7.39 17.60
CA LYS A 36 -5.58 8.30 16.47
C LYS A 36 -5.72 9.79 16.85
N VAL A 37 -5.37 10.15 18.07
CA VAL A 37 -5.23 11.58 18.42
C VAL A 37 -4.01 12.14 17.67
N SER A 38 -4.16 13.34 17.15
CA SER A 38 -3.06 14.04 16.46
C SER A 38 -2.12 14.70 17.46
N ASP A 39 -2.69 15.22 18.55
CA ASP A 39 -1.97 15.78 19.68
C ASP A 39 -2.61 15.32 21.00
N ALA A 40 -1.78 15.08 22.02
CA ALA A 40 -2.28 14.61 23.31
C ALA A 40 -3.19 15.63 24.02
N SER A 41 -3.09 16.94 23.70
CA SER A 41 -3.97 17.99 24.19
C SER A 41 -5.43 17.81 23.77
N GLU A 42 -5.72 17.04 22.71
CA GLU A 42 -7.09 16.68 22.30
C GLU A 42 -7.82 15.85 23.36
N LEU A 43 -7.09 15.20 24.26
CA LEU A 43 -7.68 14.43 25.37
C LEU A 43 -8.23 15.32 26.49
N GLY A 44 -7.99 16.62 26.43
CA GLY A 44 -8.38 17.58 27.47
C GLY A 44 -7.39 17.69 28.62
N ARG A 45 -7.74 18.50 29.63
CA ARG A 45 -6.86 18.78 30.79
C ARG A 45 -7.12 17.89 32.00
N HIS A 46 -8.31 17.33 32.10
CA HIS A 46 -8.72 16.47 33.20
C HIS A 46 -8.90 15.03 32.68
N ILE A 47 -7.84 14.24 32.77
CA ILE A 47 -7.79 12.91 32.19
C ILE A 47 -7.89 11.87 33.31
N VAL A 48 -8.91 11.02 33.21
CA VAL A 48 -9.07 9.85 34.10
C VAL A 48 -8.66 8.61 33.33
N VAL A 49 -7.69 7.87 33.84
CA VAL A 49 -7.23 6.61 33.24
C VAL A 49 -7.84 5.41 33.98
N GLN A 50 -8.20 4.40 33.19
CA GLN A 50 -8.83 3.19 33.74
C GLN A 50 -8.27 1.92 33.10
N GLY A 51 -8.45 0.80 33.76
CA GLY A 51 -7.95 -0.51 33.36
C GLY A 51 -6.70 -0.94 34.12
N GLY A 52 -6.53 -2.24 34.27
CA GLY A 52 -5.43 -2.83 35.05
C GLY A 52 -4.03 -2.47 34.54
N THR A 53 -3.89 -2.10 33.28
CA THR A 53 -2.61 -1.69 32.69
C THR A 53 -2.04 -0.43 33.36
N PHE A 54 -2.92 0.48 33.80
CA PHE A 54 -2.48 1.72 34.48
C PHE A 54 -2.07 1.55 35.94
N TYR A 55 -2.19 0.34 36.52
CA TYR A 55 -1.53 0.04 37.79
C TYR A 55 0.00 -0.04 37.67
N ASN A 56 0.53 -0.17 36.47
CA ASN A 56 1.95 -0.05 36.21
C ASN A 56 2.34 1.43 36.18
N ASP A 57 3.12 1.90 37.14
CA ASP A 57 3.52 3.29 37.27
C ASP A 57 4.37 3.79 36.12
N ALA A 58 5.16 2.91 35.48
CA ALA A 58 5.90 3.29 34.27
C ALA A 58 4.97 3.64 33.10
N VAL A 59 3.85 2.92 32.98
CA VAL A 59 2.82 3.19 31.96
C VAL A 59 2.10 4.48 32.26
N LEU A 60 1.67 4.70 33.51
CA LEU A 60 1.03 5.94 33.94
C LEU A 60 1.93 7.14 33.68
N ARG A 61 3.18 7.08 34.13
CA ARG A 61 4.14 8.20 33.97
C ARG A 61 4.49 8.44 32.50
N SER A 62 4.58 7.41 31.68
CA SER A 62 4.78 7.55 30.24
C SER A 62 3.59 8.27 29.57
N PHE A 63 2.37 7.95 30.01
CA PHE A 63 1.16 8.63 29.54
C PHE A 63 1.19 10.13 29.92
N GLU A 64 1.44 10.47 31.19
CA GLU A 64 1.51 11.84 31.68
C GLU A 64 2.56 12.68 30.95
N LYS A 65 3.75 12.09 30.71
CA LYS A 65 4.81 12.77 29.95
C LYS A 65 4.44 13.00 28.48
N ILE A 66 3.66 12.11 27.86
CA ILE A 66 3.19 12.28 26.48
C ILE A 66 2.03 13.26 26.43
N ALA A 67 1.11 13.20 27.41
CA ALA A 67 -0.06 14.07 27.50
C ALA A 67 0.28 15.50 27.97
N GLY A 68 1.42 15.68 28.61
CA GLY A 68 1.85 16.97 29.17
C GLY A 68 1.04 17.41 30.40
N CYS A 69 0.25 16.51 31.00
CA CYS A 69 -0.55 16.77 32.20
C CYS A 69 -0.62 15.55 33.11
N GLU A 70 -0.93 15.74 34.38
CA GLU A 70 -1.20 14.66 35.31
C GLU A 70 -2.50 13.93 34.96
N ALA A 71 -2.50 12.60 35.13
CA ALA A 71 -3.66 11.78 34.92
C ALA A 71 -4.19 11.21 36.25
N ILE A 72 -5.49 11.29 36.44
CA ILE A 72 -6.16 10.74 37.60
C ILE A 72 -6.32 9.24 37.45
N ARG A 73 -5.65 8.45 38.28
CA ARG A 73 -5.82 7.02 38.38
C ARG A 73 -6.61 6.69 39.66
N PRO A 74 -7.93 6.38 39.55
CA PRO A 74 -8.72 6.00 40.72
C PRO A 74 -8.20 4.68 41.34
N ASP A 75 -8.40 4.51 42.63
CA ASP A 75 -8.04 3.26 43.32
C ASP A 75 -8.75 2.03 42.72
N ILE A 76 -9.94 2.24 42.16
CA ILE A 76 -10.73 1.23 41.48
C ILE A 76 -10.46 1.16 39.97
N ALA A 77 -9.36 1.73 39.47
CA ALA A 77 -9.07 1.82 38.01
C ALA A 77 -9.26 0.49 37.27
N GLY A 78 -8.89 -0.64 37.90
CA GLY A 78 -9.02 -1.98 37.31
C GLY A 78 -10.45 -2.49 37.16
N ILE A 79 -11.41 -1.94 37.93
CA ILE A 79 -12.80 -2.35 37.94
C ILE A 79 -13.76 -1.22 37.53
N MET A 80 -13.26 -0.10 37.04
CA MET A 80 -14.07 1.04 36.61
C MET A 80 -15.16 0.66 35.61
N GLY A 81 -14.91 -0.29 34.73
CA GLY A 81 -15.93 -0.80 33.79
C GLY A 81 -17.10 -1.46 34.52
N ALA A 82 -16.83 -2.26 35.55
CA ALA A 82 -17.86 -2.88 36.37
C ALA A 82 -18.64 -1.83 37.19
N PHE A 83 -17.93 -0.83 37.76
CA PHE A 83 -18.52 0.27 38.48
C PHE A 83 -19.43 1.11 37.57
N GLY A 84 -18.98 1.45 36.36
CA GLY A 84 -19.80 2.16 35.36
C GLY A 84 -21.05 1.38 34.95
N ALA A 85 -20.90 0.06 34.75
CA ALA A 85 -22.05 -0.81 34.47
C ALA A 85 -23.10 -0.82 35.62
N ALA A 86 -22.63 -0.81 36.87
CA ALA A 86 -23.52 -0.71 38.03
C ALA A 86 -24.25 0.64 38.07
N LEU A 87 -23.57 1.75 37.78
CA LEU A 87 -24.22 3.07 37.72
C LEU A 87 -25.27 3.13 36.61
N ILE A 88 -24.97 2.63 35.42
CA ILE A 88 -25.95 2.57 34.32
C ILE A 88 -27.13 1.66 34.67
N ALA A 89 -26.89 0.55 35.35
CA ALA A 89 -27.99 -0.30 35.81
C ALA A 89 -28.89 0.43 36.81
N ARG A 90 -28.28 1.20 37.72
CA ARG A 90 -29.05 2.04 38.66
C ARG A 90 -29.89 3.10 37.98
N GLU A 91 -29.29 3.81 36.98
CA GLU A 91 -29.99 4.84 36.21
C GLU A 91 -31.16 4.27 35.40
N ARG A 92 -31.05 3.03 34.93
CA ARG A 92 -32.06 2.36 34.10
C ARG A 92 -33.10 1.59 34.95
N HIS A 93 -32.91 1.52 36.25
CA HIS A 93 -33.85 0.84 37.15
C HIS A 93 -35.15 1.65 37.23
N GLN A 94 -36.26 0.98 36.97
CA GLN A 94 -37.62 1.53 37.16
C GLN A 94 -38.15 1.05 38.48
N GLU A 95 -38.74 1.95 39.27
CA GLU A 95 -39.33 1.61 40.56
C GLU A 95 -40.44 0.57 40.34
N GLY A 96 -40.38 -0.53 41.07
CA GLY A 96 -41.33 -1.66 40.90
C GLY A 96 -40.91 -2.72 39.86
N ALA A 97 -39.79 -2.57 39.18
CA ALA A 97 -39.31 -3.61 38.28
C ALA A 97 -38.79 -4.81 39.05
N GLU A 98 -39.29 -6.02 38.73
CA GLU A 98 -38.80 -7.26 39.31
C GLU A 98 -37.39 -7.57 38.83
N THR A 99 -36.53 -8.03 39.75
CA THR A 99 -35.19 -8.47 39.41
C THR A 99 -35.19 -9.83 38.72
N THR A 100 -34.39 -9.95 37.67
CA THR A 100 -34.13 -11.25 37.02
C THR A 100 -32.98 -12.04 37.68
N MET A 101 -32.36 -11.52 38.74
CA MET A 101 -31.34 -12.22 39.49
C MET A 101 -31.97 -13.40 40.27
N LEU A 102 -31.22 -14.49 40.36
CA LEU A 102 -31.55 -15.59 41.21
C LEU A 102 -31.49 -15.17 42.68
N SER A 103 -32.39 -15.68 43.52
CA SER A 103 -32.28 -15.50 44.97
C SER A 103 -30.98 -16.18 45.50
N ILE A 104 -30.53 -15.74 46.68
CA ILE A 104 -29.31 -16.30 47.29
C ILE A 104 -29.45 -17.83 47.46
N ASP A 105 -30.63 -18.32 47.86
CA ASP A 105 -30.89 -19.75 48.02
C ASP A 105 -30.76 -20.49 46.69
N LYS A 106 -31.30 -19.96 45.60
CA LYS A 106 -31.16 -20.53 44.25
C LYS A 106 -29.72 -20.47 43.73
N ILE A 107 -28.96 -19.46 44.12
CA ILE A 107 -27.51 -19.37 43.78
C ILE A 107 -26.74 -20.45 44.53
N ASN A 108 -27.05 -20.69 45.81
CA ASN A 108 -26.40 -21.71 46.60
C ASN A 108 -26.74 -23.14 46.16
N GLU A 109 -27.94 -23.34 45.61
CA GLU A 109 -28.40 -24.62 45.05
C GLU A 109 -27.92 -24.82 43.60
N LEU A 110 -27.30 -23.82 42.98
CA LEU A 110 -26.92 -23.87 41.56
C LEU A 110 -25.82 -24.93 41.32
N LYS A 111 -26.19 -26.01 40.69
CA LYS A 111 -25.26 -27.05 40.25
C LYS A 111 -25.00 -26.89 38.77
N TYR A 112 -23.77 -27.02 38.38
CA TYR A 112 -23.37 -27.04 36.98
C TYR A 112 -22.34 -28.11 36.70
N THR A 113 -22.33 -28.59 35.48
CA THR A 113 -21.29 -29.51 34.96
C THR A 113 -20.53 -28.85 33.85
N THR A 114 -19.21 -28.96 33.86
CA THR A 114 -18.34 -28.44 32.82
C THR A 114 -17.87 -29.56 31.92
N SER A 115 -18.06 -29.40 30.61
CA SER A 115 -17.51 -30.30 29.59
C SER A 115 -16.71 -29.52 28.57
N MET A 116 -15.73 -30.19 27.97
CA MET A 116 -14.95 -29.58 26.89
C MET A 116 -15.27 -30.28 25.58
N ALA A 117 -15.38 -29.49 24.50
CA ALA A 117 -15.60 -29.98 23.16
C ALA A 117 -14.78 -29.17 22.15
N ASN A 118 -14.50 -29.72 20.99
CA ASN A 118 -13.93 -28.98 19.88
C ASN A 118 -15.04 -28.58 18.92
N CYS A 119 -15.10 -27.28 18.60
CA CYS A 119 -16.00 -26.76 17.56
C CYS A 119 -15.57 -27.28 16.20
N ARG A 120 -16.44 -27.97 15.48
CA ARG A 120 -16.21 -28.50 14.12
C ARG A 120 -16.82 -27.60 13.03
N GLY A 121 -17.25 -26.38 13.38
CA GLY A 121 -17.91 -25.45 12.47
C GLY A 121 -17.00 -24.77 11.44
N CYS A 122 -15.68 -24.78 11.67
CA CYS A 122 -14.67 -24.25 10.74
C CYS A 122 -13.29 -24.83 11.10
N THR A 123 -12.28 -24.51 10.32
CA THR A 123 -10.90 -24.97 10.49
C THR A 123 -10.21 -24.53 11.78
N ASN A 124 -10.73 -23.47 12.46
CA ASN A 124 -10.19 -23.01 13.75
C ASN A 124 -10.32 -24.03 14.89
N ASN A 125 -11.23 -24.99 14.73
CA ASN A 125 -11.42 -26.08 15.69
C ASN A 125 -11.35 -25.64 17.17
N CYS A 126 -12.07 -24.53 17.50
CA CYS A 126 -11.99 -23.89 18.80
C CYS A 126 -12.29 -24.87 19.91
N ARG A 127 -11.46 -24.87 20.96
CA ARG A 127 -11.75 -25.62 22.19
C ARG A 127 -12.81 -24.87 22.97
N LEU A 128 -13.99 -25.51 23.11
CA LEU A 128 -15.15 -24.97 23.80
C LEU A 128 -15.22 -25.49 25.21
N THR A 129 -15.55 -24.61 26.14
CA THR A 129 -15.95 -24.97 27.49
C THR A 129 -17.47 -24.81 27.59
N ILE A 130 -18.17 -25.88 27.85
CA ILE A 130 -19.62 -25.96 27.93
C ILE A 130 -20.01 -26.16 29.38
N ASN A 131 -20.62 -25.14 29.99
CA ASN A 131 -21.19 -25.22 31.33
C ASN A 131 -22.70 -25.49 31.22
N LYS A 132 -23.14 -26.61 31.71
CA LYS A 132 -24.55 -26.98 31.78
C LYS A 132 -25.05 -26.83 33.21
N PHE A 133 -26.11 -26.04 33.38
CA PHE A 133 -26.73 -25.73 34.67
C PHE A 133 -27.97 -26.60 34.93
N SER A 134 -28.29 -26.82 36.18
CA SER A 134 -29.42 -27.65 36.66
C SER A 134 -30.79 -27.27 36.06
N GLY A 135 -30.97 -26.09 35.55
CA GLY A 135 -32.19 -25.65 34.86
C GLY A 135 -32.20 -25.90 33.33
N GLY A 136 -31.34 -26.76 32.80
CA GLY A 136 -31.25 -27.03 31.35
C GLY A 136 -30.58 -25.94 30.53
N ARG A 137 -30.21 -24.82 31.15
CA ARG A 137 -29.45 -23.75 30.51
C ARG A 137 -28.00 -24.16 30.31
N GLN A 138 -27.44 -23.76 29.21
CA GLN A 138 -26.00 -23.97 28.97
C GLN A 138 -25.31 -22.67 28.58
N TYR A 139 -24.07 -22.53 29.01
CA TYR A 139 -23.19 -21.43 28.63
C TYR A 139 -21.95 -22.02 27.96
N VAL A 140 -21.64 -21.52 26.76
CA VAL A 140 -20.48 -21.97 25.99
C VAL A 140 -19.50 -20.82 25.92
N SER A 141 -18.25 -21.09 26.25
CA SER A 141 -17.11 -20.17 26.15
C SER A 141 -15.96 -20.78 25.36
N GLY A 142 -14.96 -19.99 25.01
CA GLY A 142 -13.85 -20.44 24.17
C GLY A 142 -14.13 -20.41 22.66
N ASN A 143 -15.37 -20.12 22.27
CA ASN A 143 -15.75 -19.93 20.86
C ASN A 143 -15.21 -18.60 20.32
N ARG A 144 -14.65 -18.64 19.12
CA ARG A 144 -14.19 -17.44 18.40
C ARG A 144 -15.30 -16.82 17.52
N CYS A 145 -16.39 -17.55 17.28
CA CYS A 145 -17.54 -17.10 16.50
C CYS A 145 -18.85 -17.74 17.02
N GLU A 146 -20.00 -17.27 16.55
CA GLU A 146 -21.33 -17.73 16.99
C GLU A 146 -21.62 -19.21 16.62
N ARG A 147 -20.94 -19.75 15.60
CA ARG A 147 -21.08 -21.18 15.21
C ARG A 147 -20.77 -22.13 16.37
N GLY A 148 -19.80 -21.76 17.22
CA GLY A 148 -19.42 -22.56 18.38
C GLY A 148 -20.48 -22.63 19.49
N ILE A 149 -21.45 -21.73 19.51
CA ILE A 149 -22.50 -21.65 20.52
C ILE A 149 -23.74 -22.46 20.09
N GLY A 150 -23.75 -22.98 18.86
CA GLY A 150 -24.92 -23.74 18.37
C GLY A 150 -26.18 -22.88 18.18
N LYS A 151 -26.03 -21.54 18.08
CA LYS A 151 -27.17 -20.72 17.69
C LYS A 151 -27.56 -21.09 16.25
N GLU A 152 -28.76 -21.68 16.14
CA GLU A 152 -29.39 -21.91 14.84
C GLU A 152 -29.44 -20.60 14.06
N LYS A 153 -29.21 -20.68 12.73
CA LYS A 153 -29.49 -19.55 11.83
C LYS A 153 -30.87 -19.03 12.17
N ASN A 154 -30.99 -17.72 12.40
CA ASN A 154 -32.25 -17.06 12.64
C ASN A 154 -33.29 -17.58 11.64
N LYS A 155 -34.44 -18.09 12.11
CA LYS A 155 -35.55 -18.58 11.27
C LYS A 155 -36.10 -17.51 10.31
N ASP A 156 -35.90 -16.22 10.65
CA ASP A 156 -36.20 -15.11 9.76
C ASP A 156 -35.12 -15.06 8.68
N HIS A 157 -35.50 -15.19 7.42
CA HIS A 157 -34.62 -15.07 6.27
C HIS A 157 -34.14 -13.62 6.04
N ILE A 158 -33.32 -13.11 6.94
CA ILE A 158 -32.75 -11.76 6.81
C ILE A 158 -31.71 -11.76 5.67
N PRO A 159 -31.79 -10.84 4.70
CA PRO A 159 -30.88 -10.81 3.56
C PRO A 159 -29.40 -10.71 3.96
N ASN A 160 -28.57 -11.58 3.33
CA ASN A 160 -27.12 -11.57 3.43
C ASN A 160 -26.54 -11.61 2.01
N LEU A 161 -26.16 -10.46 1.46
CA LEU A 161 -25.69 -10.36 0.10
C LEU A 161 -24.25 -10.85 -0.09
N TYR A 162 -23.47 -10.98 0.97
CA TYR A 162 -22.17 -11.66 0.93
C TYR A 162 -22.31 -13.14 0.53
N GLU A 163 -23.24 -13.86 1.15
CA GLU A 163 -23.54 -15.25 0.81
C GLU A 163 -24.15 -15.37 -0.59
N TYR A 164 -25.08 -14.46 -0.94
CA TYR A 164 -25.72 -14.41 -2.26
C TYR A 164 -24.69 -14.19 -3.37
N LYS A 165 -23.85 -13.13 -3.25
CA LYS A 165 -22.83 -12.77 -4.22
C LYS A 165 -21.81 -13.90 -4.40
N TYR A 166 -21.31 -14.48 -3.31
CA TYR A 166 -20.40 -15.61 -3.34
C TYR A 166 -20.96 -16.79 -4.17
N LYS A 167 -22.21 -17.17 -3.93
CA LYS A 167 -22.89 -18.21 -4.70
C LYS A 167 -23.07 -17.80 -6.16
N ARG A 168 -23.50 -16.58 -6.44
CA ARG A 168 -23.73 -16.10 -7.80
C ARG A 168 -22.45 -16.13 -8.66
N ILE A 169 -21.32 -15.76 -8.06
CA ILE A 169 -20.05 -15.70 -8.77
C ILE A 169 -19.44 -17.09 -9.00
N PHE A 170 -19.62 -18.06 -8.10
CA PHE A 170 -18.89 -19.32 -8.16
C PHE A 170 -19.74 -20.57 -8.40
N SER A 171 -21.07 -20.48 -8.44
CA SER A 171 -21.96 -21.66 -8.62
C SER A 171 -22.19 -21.97 -10.10
N TYR A 172 -21.11 -22.29 -10.81
CA TYR A 172 -21.15 -22.77 -12.19
C TYR A 172 -20.81 -24.27 -12.25
N THR A 173 -21.40 -25.00 -13.23
CA THR A 173 -21.17 -26.43 -13.41
C THR A 173 -20.16 -26.63 -14.52
N PRO A 174 -18.95 -27.17 -14.26
CA PRO A 174 -17.94 -27.43 -15.28
C PRO A 174 -18.46 -28.38 -16.38
N LEU A 175 -17.88 -28.27 -17.58
CA LEU A 175 -18.12 -29.23 -18.64
C LEU A 175 -17.66 -30.63 -18.18
N THR A 176 -18.41 -31.65 -18.61
CA THR A 176 -17.98 -33.03 -18.46
C THR A 176 -16.82 -33.34 -19.40
N ALA A 177 -16.00 -34.32 -19.07
CA ALA A 177 -14.80 -34.67 -19.83
C ALA A 177 -15.07 -35.00 -21.31
N ASP A 178 -16.22 -35.56 -21.63
CA ASP A 178 -16.68 -35.85 -22.98
C ASP A 178 -16.98 -34.61 -23.83
N LYS A 179 -17.34 -33.51 -23.20
CA LYS A 179 -17.62 -32.18 -23.81
C LYS A 179 -16.42 -31.25 -23.81
N ALA A 180 -15.43 -31.51 -22.98
CA ALA A 180 -14.23 -30.69 -22.79
C ALA A 180 -13.10 -31.16 -23.75
N SER A 181 -13.28 -30.95 -25.05
CA SER A 181 -12.34 -31.44 -26.07
C SER A 181 -10.92 -30.82 -25.98
N ARG A 182 -10.77 -29.68 -25.29
CA ARG A 182 -9.46 -29.02 -25.08
C ARG A 182 -8.84 -29.30 -23.72
N GLY A 183 -9.42 -30.22 -22.94
CA GLY A 183 -8.88 -30.64 -21.65
C GLY A 183 -9.25 -29.68 -20.51
N LYS A 184 -8.42 -29.66 -19.47
CA LYS A 184 -8.67 -28.92 -18.22
C LYS A 184 -7.93 -27.59 -18.16
N VAL A 185 -8.60 -26.55 -17.63
CA VAL A 185 -7.97 -25.30 -17.24
C VAL A 185 -8.24 -25.02 -15.76
N GLY A 186 -7.18 -24.79 -14.98
CA GLY A 186 -7.28 -24.41 -13.58
C GLY A 186 -7.39 -22.91 -13.40
N ILE A 187 -8.34 -22.47 -12.59
CA ILE A 187 -8.50 -21.07 -12.19
C ILE A 187 -8.39 -20.98 -10.67
N PRO A 188 -7.42 -20.23 -10.11
CA PRO A 188 -7.34 -20.03 -8.67
C PRO A 188 -8.45 -19.10 -8.21
N ARG A 189 -9.14 -19.42 -7.09
CA ARG A 189 -10.21 -18.62 -6.49
C ARG A 189 -9.60 -17.53 -5.63
N VAL A 190 -9.05 -16.48 -6.24
CA VAL A 190 -8.29 -15.45 -5.55
C VAL A 190 -8.50 -14.06 -6.13
N LEU A 191 -8.33 -13.04 -5.30
CA LEU A 191 -8.27 -11.64 -5.67
C LEU A 191 -9.39 -11.22 -6.66
N ASN A 192 -9.06 -10.75 -7.86
CA ASN A 192 -10.06 -10.28 -8.82
C ASN A 192 -10.90 -11.39 -9.46
N MET A 193 -10.60 -12.68 -9.21
CA MET A 193 -11.51 -13.75 -9.60
C MET A 193 -12.85 -13.67 -8.86
N PHE A 194 -12.89 -13.02 -7.72
CA PHE A 194 -14.14 -12.69 -7.02
C PHE A 194 -15.00 -11.64 -7.73
N GLU A 195 -14.53 -11.07 -8.83
CA GLU A 195 -15.27 -10.19 -9.73
C GLU A 195 -15.39 -10.83 -11.13
N ASN A 196 -14.27 -11.30 -11.69
CA ASN A 196 -14.14 -11.64 -13.10
C ASN A 196 -14.36 -13.13 -13.40
N TYR A 197 -14.58 -14.00 -12.39
CA TYR A 197 -14.77 -15.43 -12.60
C TYR A 197 -15.96 -15.77 -13.53
N PRO A 198 -17.12 -15.10 -13.49
CA PRO A 198 -18.20 -15.33 -14.43
C PRO A 198 -17.77 -15.21 -15.89
N PHE A 199 -16.91 -14.20 -16.20
CA PHE A 199 -16.32 -14.04 -17.52
C PHE A 199 -15.41 -15.24 -17.88
N TRP A 200 -14.45 -15.57 -17.02
CA TRP A 200 -13.45 -16.60 -17.30
C TRP A 200 -14.06 -17.99 -17.40
N TYR A 201 -15.01 -18.30 -16.53
CA TYR A 201 -15.74 -19.55 -16.60
C TYR A 201 -16.44 -19.70 -17.95
N THR A 202 -17.19 -18.71 -18.39
CA THR A 202 -17.94 -18.71 -19.66
C THR A 202 -16.99 -18.76 -20.85
N PHE A 203 -15.94 -17.94 -20.83
CA PHE A 203 -14.92 -17.91 -21.88
C PHE A 203 -14.30 -19.30 -22.12
N PHE A 204 -13.81 -19.94 -21.07
CA PHE A 204 -13.18 -21.26 -21.22
C PHE A 204 -14.17 -22.36 -21.52
N THR A 205 -15.39 -22.28 -21.01
CA THR A 205 -16.46 -23.25 -21.32
C THR A 205 -16.86 -23.17 -22.78
N GLU A 206 -17.01 -21.98 -23.36
CA GLU A 206 -17.28 -21.79 -24.78
C GLU A 206 -16.12 -22.33 -25.65
N LEU A 207 -14.89 -22.15 -25.21
CA LEU A 207 -13.71 -22.73 -25.84
C LEU A 207 -13.52 -24.23 -25.58
N LYS A 208 -14.52 -24.90 -24.97
CA LYS A 208 -14.52 -26.37 -24.72
C LYS A 208 -13.42 -26.84 -23.76
N TYR A 209 -13.09 -26.04 -22.74
CA TYR A 209 -12.29 -26.47 -21.60
C TYR A 209 -13.18 -26.89 -20.41
N GLU A 210 -12.74 -27.92 -19.66
CA GLU A 210 -13.24 -28.19 -18.32
C GLU A 210 -12.61 -27.23 -17.35
N VAL A 211 -13.38 -26.30 -16.77
CA VAL A 211 -12.88 -25.32 -15.82
C VAL A 211 -12.77 -25.95 -14.43
N VAL A 212 -11.56 -26.06 -13.91
CA VAL A 212 -11.27 -26.53 -12.55
C VAL A 212 -11.02 -25.33 -11.65
N LEU A 213 -12.01 -24.95 -10.86
CA LEU A 213 -11.88 -23.87 -9.87
C LEU A 213 -11.30 -24.46 -8.58
N SER A 214 -10.27 -23.79 -8.01
CA SER A 214 -9.76 -24.18 -6.69
C SER A 214 -10.85 -24.05 -5.60
N PRO A 215 -10.79 -24.82 -4.49
CA PRO A 215 -11.87 -24.87 -3.51
C PRO A 215 -12.07 -23.53 -2.77
N THR A 216 -13.10 -23.46 -1.94
CA THR A 216 -13.28 -22.35 -1.00
C THR A 216 -12.06 -22.23 -0.10
N SER A 217 -11.60 -21.00 0.12
CA SER A 217 -10.46 -20.72 0.95
C SER A 217 -10.63 -21.25 2.38
N THR A 218 -9.58 -21.79 2.92
CA THR A 218 -9.51 -22.30 4.29
C THR A 218 -8.10 -22.11 4.82
N ARG A 219 -7.91 -22.20 6.12
CA ARG A 219 -6.58 -22.22 6.72
C ARG A 219 -5.66 -23.29 6.12
N LYS A 220 -6.20 -24.46 5.76
CA LYS A 220 -5.43 -25.53 5.08
C LYS A 220 -4.95 -25.11 3.70
N ILE A 221 -5.75 -24.38 2.94
CA ILE A 221 -5.33 -23.84 1.64
C ILE A 221 -4.19 -22.84 1.83
N TYR A 222 -4.30 -21.94 2.81
CA TYR A 222 -3.21 -21.03 3.14
C TYR A 222 -1.90 -21.75 3.48
N GLU A 223 -1.98 -22.79 4.31
CA GLU A 223 -0.82 -23.57 4.74
C GLU A 223 -0.13 -24.32 3.60
N LEU A 224 -0.86 -24.69 2.53
CA LEU A 224 -0.25 -25.30 1.33
C LEU A 224 0.74 -24.38 0.61
N GLY A 225 0.55 -23.08 0.70
CA GLY A 225 1.37 -22.10 -0.04
C GLY A 225 2.33 -21.30 0.84
N ILE A 226 2.34 -21.51 2.16
CA ILE A 226 3.04 -20.61 3.10
C ILE A 226 4.55 -20.48 2.83
N GLU A 227 5.20 -21.56 2.39
CA GLU A 227 6.64 -21.59 2.13
C GLU A 227 7.04 -20.79 0.88
N SER A 228 6.12 -20.59 -0.05
CA SER A 228 6.35 -19.83 -1.28
C SER A 228 6.04 -18.32 -1.15
N ILE A 229 5.56 -17.84 0.01
CA ILE A 229 5.24 -16.44 0.23
C ILE A 229 6.54 -15.66 0.48
N PRO A 230 6.94 -14.72 -0.43
CA PRO A 230 8.23 -14.04 -0.32
C PRO A 230 8.23 -12.91 0.72
N SER A 231 7.07 -12.43 1.15
CA SER A 231 6.95 -11.31 2.08
C SER A 231 5.84 -11.51 3.10
N GLU A 232 6.20 -11.42 4.39
CA GLU A 232 5.23 -11.51 5.50
C GLU A 232 4.27 -10.31 5.57
N SER A 233 4.67 -9.16 5.03
CA SER A 233 3.88 -7.92 5.07
C SER A 233 2.86 -7.79 3.94
N GLU A 234 2.74 -8.78 3.06
CA GLU A 234 1.67 -8.85 2.06
C GLU A 234 0.31 -9.05 2.71
N CYS A 235 -0.74 -8.54 2.06
CA CYS A 235 -2.10 -8.71 2.56
C CYS A 235 -2.55 -10.18 2.49
N TYR A 236 -3.36 -10.61 3.47
CA TYR A 236 -3.83 -11.99 3.57
C TYR A 236 -4.53 -12.51 2.31
N PRO A 237 -5.40 -11.74 1.64
CA PRO A 237 -6.00 -12.17 0.37
C PRO A 237 -5.00 -12.55 -0.71
N ALA A 238 -3.86 -11.88 -0.79
CA ALA A 238 -2.80 -12.21 -1.74
C ALA A 238 -2.05 -13.49 -1.35
N LYS A 239 -1.74 -13.65 -0.06
CA LYS A 239 -1.06 -14.85 0.45
C LYS A 239 -1.84 -16.14 0.16
N LEU A 240 -3.18 -16.08 0.17
CA LEU A 240 -4.03 -17.23 -0.18
C LEU A 240 -3.80 -17.74 -1.61
N ALA A 241 -3.37 -16.87 -2.53
CA ALA A 241 -3.14 -17.25 -3.93
C ALA A 241 -2.10 -18.37 -4.09
N HIS A 242 -1.06 -18.36 -3.26
CA HIS A 242 -0.04 -19.42 -3.25
C HIS A 242 -0.65 -20.80 -3.00
N GLY A 243 -1.47 -20.90 -1.96
CA GLY A 243 -2.14 -22.16 -1.61
C GLY A 243 -3.13 -22.62 -2.66
N HIS A 244 -3.87 -21.70 -3.30
CA HIS A 244 -4.82 -22.05 -4.36
C HIS A 244 -4.13 -22.58 -5.61
N VAL A 245 -3.02 -21.99 -6.03
CA VAL A 245 -2.24 -22.47 -7.18
C VAL A 245 -1.58 -23.81 -6.86
N THR A 246 -0.95 -23.94 -5.68
CA THR A 246 -0.38 -25.22 -5.23
C THR A 246 -1.44 -26.32 -5.16
N TRP A 247 -2.66 -26.00 -4.72
CA TRP A 247 -3.76 -26.96 -4.70
C TRP A 247 -4.11 -27.44 -6.12
N LEU A 248 -4.22 -26.55 -7.10
CA LEU A 248 -4.50 -26.92 -8.51
C LEU A 248 -3.43 -27.86 -9.06
N ILE A 249 -2.16 -27.57 -8.82
CA ILE A 249 -1.03 -28.39 -9.25
C ILE A 249 -1.11 -29.79 -8.62
N ARG A 250 -1.30 -29.88 -7.30
CA ARG A 250 -1.40 -31.14 -6.56
C ARG A 250 -2.61 -31.99 -6.95
N ASN A 251 -3.65 -31.37 -7.54
CA ASN A 251 -4.80 -32.08 -8.07
C ASN A 251 -4.67 -32.39 -9.58
N GLY A 252 -3.45 -32.31 -10.10
CA GLY A 252 -3.12 -32.78 -11.45
C GLY A 252 -3.52 -31.84 -12.59
N VAL A 253 -3.83 -30.58 -12.29
CA VAL A 253 -4.13 -29.58 -13.32
C VAL A 253 -2.82 -29.10 -13.94
N LYS A 254 -2.69 -29.29 -15.26
CA LYS A 254 -1.47 -28.97 -16.01
C LYS A 254 -1.51 -27.63 -16.74
N PHE A 255 -2.69 -27.08 -16.97
CA PHE A 255 -2.86 -25.74 -17.51
C PHE A 255 -3.57 -24.86 -16.48
N ILE A 256 -2.87 -23.85 -16.00
CA ILE A 256 -3.38 -22.88 -15.01
C ILE A 256 -3.40 -21.50 -15.64
N PHE A 257 -4.54 -20.83 -15.55
CA PHE A 257 -4.74 -19.49 -16.07
C PHE A 257 -5.00 -18.50 -14.92
N TYR A 258 -4.09 -17.54 -14.75
CA TYR A 258 -4.20 -16.49 -13.74
C TYR A 258 -3.71 -15.15 -14.32
N PRO A 259 -4.59 -14.36 -15.00
CA PRO A 259 -4.19 -13.17 -15.70
C PRO A 259 -3.87 -12.02 -14.75
N CYS A 260 -3.01 -11.12 -15.20
CA CYS A 260 -2.72 -9.82 -14.61
C CYS A 260 -3.67 -8.76 -15.18
N ILE A 261 -4.45 -8.10 -14.33
CA ILE A 261 -5.48 -7.14 -14.77
C ILE A 261 -5.18 -5.75 -14.23
N PRO A 262 -4.46 -4.87 -14.98
CA PRO A 262 -4.20 -3.50 -14.56
C PRO A 262 -5.42 -2.58 -14.63
N TYR A 263 -6.34 -2.80 -15.58
CA TYR A 263 -7.52 -1.97 -15.80
C TYR A 263 -8.80 -2.80 -15.76
N GLU A 264 -9.72 -2.41 -14.89
CA GLU A 264 -11.09 -2.95 -14.85
C GLU A 264 -12.04 -2.19 -15.80
N ARG A 265 -13.30 -2.60 -15.87
CA ARG A 265 -14.33 -1.83 -16.57
C ARG A 265 -14.48 -0.45 -15.95
N ASN A 266 -14.59 0.57 -16.78
CA ASN A 266 -14.85 1.92 -16.30
C ASN A 266 -16.33 2.07 -15.95
N GLU A 267 -16.66 1.98 -14.66
CA GLU A 267 -18.02 2.15 -14.13
C GLU A 267 -18.32 3.61 -13.76
N PHE A 268 -17.29 4.39 -13.56
CA PHE A 268 -17.36 5.80 -13.14
C PHE A 268 -16.59 6.68 -14.15
N PRO A 269 -17.26 7.15 -15.23
CA PRO A 269 -16.60 7.92 -16.28
C PRO A 269 -15.90 9.18 -15.80
N ASP A 270 -16.38 9.78 -14.69
CA ASP A 270 -15.78 10.98 -14.07
C ASP A 270 -14.57 10.68 -13.19
N ALA A 271 -14.24 9.40 -12.97
CA ALA A 271 -13.01 9.00 -12.26
C ALA A 271 -11.81 9.24 -13.17
N VAL A 272 -10.69 9.60 -12.54
CA VAL A 272 -9.43 9.86 -13.26
C VAL A 272 -8.90 8.59 -13.95
N ASN A 273 -9.15 7.42 -13.33
CA ASN A 273 -8.76 6.13 -13.86
C ASN A 273 -9.59 4.99 -13.25
N HIS A 274 -9.38 3.77 -13.73
CA HIS A 274 -10.08 2.54 -13.29
C HIS A 274 -9.08 1.39 -13.04
N TYR A 275 -7.97 1.71 -12.35
CA TYR A 275 -6.94 0.73 -11.99
C TYR A 275 -7.44 -0.32 -11.01
N ASN A 276 -6.80 -1.47 -11.05
CA ASN A 276 -6.74 -2.37 -9.92
C ASN A 276 -5.67 -1.92 -8.90
N CYS A 277 -5.73 -2.49 -7.71
CA CYS A 277 -4.66 -2.45 -6.73
C CYS A 277 -3.38 -3.08 -7.34
N PRO A 278 -2.17 -2.56 -7.06
CA PRO A 278 -0.92 -3.12 -7.59
C PRO A 278 -0.74 -4.62 -7.33
N ILE A 279 -1.17 -5.10 -6.17
CA ILE A 279 -1.14 -6.54 -5.84
C ILE A 279 -2.09 -7.32 -6.75
N VAL A 280 -3.36 -6.91 -6.85
CA VAL A 280 -4.34 -7.56 -7.74
C VAL A 280 -3.86 -7.57 -9.18
N THR A 281 -3.27 -6.46 -9.63
CA THR A 281 -2.75 -6.31 -11.00
C THR A 281 -1.72 -7.37 -11.35
N SER A 282 -0.78 -7.67 -10.45
CA SER A 282 0.46 -8.36 -10.84
C SER A 282 0.82 -9.56 -9.97
N TYR A 283 -0.08 -10.01 -9.06
CA TYR A 283 0.28 -11.07 -8.11
C TYR A 283 0.57 -12.42 -8.78
N ALA A 284 0.04 -12.65 -9.96
CA ALA A 284 0.37 -13.84 -10.77
C ALA A 284 1.86 -13.92 -11.12
N GLU A 285 2.55 -12.77 -11.29
CA GLU A 285 4.01 -12.73 -11.46
C GLU A 285 4.76 -13.17 -10.20
N ASN A 286 4.25 -12.75 -9.02
CA ASN A 286 4.80 -13.21 -7.75
C ASN A 286 4.67 -14.74 -7.59
N ILE A 287 3.49 -15.29 -7.91
CA ILE A 287 3.25 -16.73 -7.91
C ILE A 287 4.22 -17.46 -8.84
N LYS A 288 4.35 -16.99 -10.10
CA LYS A 288 5.26 -17.56 -11.10
C LYS A 288 6.70 -17.69 -10.58
N ASN A 289 7.20 -16.68 -9.90
CA ASN A 289 8.59 -16.61 -9.44
C ASN A 289 8.85 -17.32 -8.11
N ASN A 290 7.83 -17.75 -7.37
CA ASN A 290 8.00 -18.25 -6.01
C ASN A 290 7.45 -19.67 -5.76
N VAL A 291 6.52 -20.14 -6.59
CA VAL A 291 5.96 -21.50 -6.49
C VAL A 291 6.83 -22.45 -7.32
N ASP A 292 7.66 -23.25 -6.66
CA ASP A 292 8.67 -24.10 -7.32
C ASP A 292 8.09 -25.14 -8.27
N GLU A 293 6.91 -25.63 -7.95
CA GLU A 293 6.23 -26.62 -8.80
C GLU A 293 5.89 -26.08 -10.21
N LEU A 294 5.82 -24.75 -10.39
CA LEU A 294 5.60 -24.13 -11.70
C LEU A 294 6.83 -24.21 -12.63
N ASN A 295 7.99 -24.60 -12.11
CA ASN A 295 9.19 -24.89 -12.92
C ASN A 295 9.13 -26.26 -13.62
N ASP A 296 8.14 -27.11 -13.30
CA ASP A 296 7.90 -28.35 -14.02
C ASP A 296 7.44 -28.05 -15.45
N PRO A 297 8.21 -28.44 -16.51
CA PRO A 297 7.86 -28.17 -17.90
C PRO A 297 6.55 -28.80 -18.35
N SER A 298 5.97 -29.73 -17.59
CA SER A 298 4.65 -30.31 -17.86
C SER A 298 3.50 -29.41 -17.41
N ILE A 299 3.79 -28.32 -16.68
CA ILE A 299 2.79 -27.36 -16.19
C ILE A 299 2.88 -26.09 -17.02
N THR A 300 1.77 -25.69 -17.59
CA THR A 300 1.61 -24.41 -18.30
C THR A 300 0.93 -23.42 -17.39
N PHE A 301 1.66 -22.40 -16.94
CA PHE A 301 1.11 -21.27 -16.17
C PHE A 301 1.03 -20.05 -17.07
N ARG A 302 -0.20 -19.61 -17.41
CA ARG A 302 -0.43 -18.40 -18.23
C ARG A 302 -0.94 -17.26 -17.37
N ASN A 303 -0.18 -16.17 -17.35
CA ASN A 303 -0.48 -14.95 -16.58
C ASN A 303 -0.40 -13.68 -17.45
N PRO A 304 -1.13 -13.62 -18.61
CA PRO A 304 -1.05 -12.48 -19.50
C PRO A 304 -1.57 -11.19 -18.84
N PHE A 305 -0.99 -10.05 -19.25
CA PHE A 305 -1.53 -8.73 -18.91
C PHE A 305 -2.69 -8.40 -19.85
N LEU A 306 -3.89 -8.22 -19.26
CA LEU A 306 -5.14 -8.00 -19.96
C LEU A 306 -5.87 -6.78 -19.36
N ALA A 307 -6.68 -6.10 -20.17
CA ALA A 307 -7.49 -4.97 -19.73
C ALA A 307 -8.97 -5.19 -20.00
N PHE A 308 -9.81 -4.98 -19.01
CA PHE A 308 -11.28 -4.99 -19.14
C PHE A 308 -11.84 -3.62 -19.55
N THR A 309 -11.04 -2.76 -20.16
CA THR A 309 -11.46 -1.42 -20.59
C THR A 309 -12.60 -1.48 -21.62
N SER A 310 -12.51 -2.39 -22.58
CA SER A 310 -13.59 -2.69 -23.53
C SER A 310 -13.50 -4.15 -23.99
N GLU A 311 -14.65 -4.68 -24.45
CA GLU A 311 -14.76 -6.02 -24.99
C GLU A 311 -13.81 -6.22 -26.18
N GLU A 312 -13.75 -5.26 -27.11
CA GLU A 312 -12.91 -5.31 -28.30
C GLU A 312 -11.40 -5.41 -27.95
N ILE A 313 -10.92 -4.59 -27.01
CA ILE A 313 -9.52 -4.60 -26.57
C ILE A 313 -9.18 -5.97 -25.97
N LEU A 314 -10.05 -6.48 -25.11
CA LEU A 314 -9.85 -7.78 -24.46
C LEU A 314 -9.88 -8.92 -25.48
N ALA A 315 -10.82 -8.90 -26.44
CA ALA A 315 -10.95 -9.90 -27.49
C ALA A 315 -9.69 -9.97 -28.38
N ASN A 316 -9.22 -8.82 -28.85
CA ASN A 316 -8.02 -8.74 -29.68
C ASN A 316 -6.80 -9.30 -28.93
N ARG A 317 -6.64 -8.96 -27.66
CA ARG A 317 -5.52 -9.46 -26.85
C ARG A 317 -5.61 -10.96 -26.57
N LEU A 318 -6.82 -11.48 -26.32
CA LEU A 318 -7.03 -12.92 -26.10
C LEU A 318 -6.83 -13.74 -27.38
N VAL A 319 -7.15 -13.19 -28.57
CA VAL A 319 -6.79 -13.83 -29.85
C VAL A 319 -5.28 -13.97 -29.99
N GLU A 320 -4.49 -12.99 -29.53
CA GLU A 320 -3.02 -13.10 -29.53
C GLU A 320 -2.50 -14.12 -28.52
N GLU A 321 -3.19 -14.29 -27.38
CA GLU A 321 -2.81 -15.28 -26.35
C GLU A 321 -3.17 -16.71 -26.74
N PHE A 322 -4.27 -16.92 -27.47
CA PHE A 322 -4.77 -18.22 -27.88
C PHE A 322 -4.66 -18.42 -29.41
N LYS A 323 -3.45 -18.23 -29.97
CA LYS A 323 -3.16 -18.32 -31.42
C LYS A 323 -3.48 -19.70 -32.03
N ASP A 324 -3.53 -20.73 -31.22
CA ASP A 324 -3.89 -22.09 -31.57
C ASP A 324 -5.40 -22.29 -31.75
N ILE A 325 -6.22 -21.30 -31.39
CA ILE A 325 -7.68 -21.32 -31.52
C ILE A 325 -8.10 -20.29 -32.60
N PRO A 326 -9.08 -20.60 -33.46
CA PRO A 326 -9.58 -19.66 -34.46
C PRO A 326 -10.06 -18.36 -33.83
N ALA A 327 -9.63 -17.22 -34.39
CA ALA A 327 -9.90 -15.89 -33.85
C ALA A 327 -11.39 -15.61 -33.61
N GLU A 328 -12.25 -16.08 -34.53
CA GLU A 328 -13.70 -15.90 -34.42
C GLU A 328 -14.31 -16.69 -33.25
N GLU A 329 -13.75 -17.88 -32.93
CA GLU A 329 -14.16 -18.67 -31.79
C GLU A 329 -13.76 -17.97 -30.48
N VAL A 330 -12.54 -17.42 -30.41
CA VAL A 330 -12.06 -16.63 -29.25
C VAL A 330 -12.93 -15.40 -29.06
N LYS A 331 -13.22 -14.64 -30.11
CA LYS A 331 -14.06 -13.44 -30.02
C LYS A 331 -15.49 -13.77 -29.57
N ALA A 332 -16.09 -14.85 -30.11
CA ALA A 332 -17.40 -15.28 -29.67
C ALA A 332 -17.43 -15.69 -28.20
N ALA A 333 -16.39 -16.37 -27.73
CA ALA A 333 -16.26 -16.75 -26.32
C ALA A 333 -16.09 -15.50 -25.42
N VAL A 334 -15.34 -14.49 -25.87
CA VAL A 334 -15.21 -13.21 -25.16
C VAL A 334 -16.56 -12.51 -25.07
N HIS A 335 -17.31 -12.44 -26.15
CA HIS A 335 -18.64 -11.79 -26.18
C HIS A 335 -19.58 -12.44 -25.13
N LYS A 336 -19.70 -13.76 -25.13
CA LYS A 336 -20.52 -14.48 -24.15
C LYS A 336 -20.02 -14.28 -22.71
N GLY A 337 -18.71 -14.31 -22.50
CA GLY A 337 -18.13 -14.04 -21.18
C GLY A 337 -18.44 -12.62 -20.69
N TRP A 338 -18.41 -11.65 -21.62
CA TRP A 338 -18.73 -10.26 -21.32
C TRP A 338 -20.20 -10.05 -20.93
N GLU A 339 -21.12 -10.74 -21.64
CA GLU A 339 -22.54 -10.76 -21.32
C GLU A 339 -22.82 -11.38 -19.95
N GLU A 340 -22.18 -12.53 -19.64
CA GLU A 340 -22.36 -13.24 -18.37
C GLU A 340 -21.82 -12.43 -17.19
N MET A 341 -20.66 -11.80 -17.33
CA MET A 341 -20.13 -10.90 -16.30
C MET A 341 -21.09 -9.72 -16.04
N ALA A 342 -21.67 -9.15 -17.11
CA ALA A 342 -22.67 -8.09 -17.00
C ALA A 342 -23.97 -8.61 -16.34
N ALA A 343 -24.41 -9.83 -16.65
CA ALA A 343 -25.57 -10.46 -16.04
C ALA A 343 -25.35 -10.72 -14.53
N ALA A 344 -24.20 -11.29 -14.16
CA ALA A 344 -23.86 -11.53 -12.76
C ALA A 344 -23.89 -10.25 -11.93
N ARG A 345 -23.40 -9.15 -12.49
CA ARG A 345 -23.43 -7.84 -11.85
C ARG A 345 -24.87 -7.31 -11.68
N ARG A 346 -25.68 -7.38 -12.75
CA ARG A 346 -27.09 -6.96 -12.66
C ARG A 346 -27.87 -7.75 -11.62
N ASP A 347 -27.58 -9.06 -11.47
CA ASP A 347 -28.21 -9.91 -10.46
C ASP A 347 -27.87 -9.43 -9.04
N VAL A 348 -26.62 -9.04 -8.78
CA VAL A 348 -26.21 -8.51 -7.48
C VAL A 348 -26.87 -7.15 -7.21
N GLN A 349 -26.92 -6.25 -8.21
CA GLN A 349 -27.58 -4.96 -8.12
C GLN A 349 -29.07 -5.10 -7.84
N LYS A 350 -29.77 -5.95 -8.61
CA LYS A 350 -31.19 -6.26 -8.40
C LYS A 350 -31.45 -6.82 -6.99
N LYS A 351 -30.56 -7.71 -6.51
CA LYS A 351 -30.67 -8.24 -5.15
C LYS A 351 -30.45 -7.17 -4.09
N GLY A 352 -29.61 -6.18 -4.36
CA GLY A 352 -29.47 -4.98 -3.55
C GLY A 352 -30.77 -4.18 -3.46
N GLU A 353 -31.39 -3.88 -4.60
CA GLU A 353 -32.67 -3.15 -4.68
C GLU A 353 -33.79 -3.91 -3.97
N GLU A 354 -33.90 -5.23 -4.16
CA GLU A 354 -34.83 -6.09 -3.42
C GLU A 354 -34.61 -6.04 -1.91
N THR A 355 -33.35 -5.97 -1.48
CA THR A 355 -33.00 -5.85 -0.06
C THR A 355 -33.36 -4.49 0.51
N LEU A 356 -33.15 -3.41 -0.24
CA LEU A 356 -33.56 -2.06 0.16
C LEU A 356 -35.08 -1.97 0.34
N LYS A 357 -35.84 -2.57 -0.58
CA LYS A 357 -37.30 -2.68 -0.45
C LYS A 357 -37.70 -3.50 0.77
N TYR A 358 -37.00 -4.62 1.04
CA TYR A 358 -37.22 -5.40 2.25
C TYR A 358 -37.02 -4.58 3.54
N LEU A 359 -36.03 -3.68 3.58
CA LEU A 359 -35.82 -2.78 4.73
C LEU A 359 -36.98 -1.81 4.91
N GLU A 360 -37.49 -1.24 3.81
CA GLU A 360 -38.63 -0.34 3.82
C GLU A 360 -39.91 -1.05 4.31
N ASP A 361 -40.19 -2.22 3.74
CA ASP A 361 -41.39 -3.01 4.05
C ASP A 361 -41.40 -3.53 5.50
N THR A 362 -40.23 -3.82 6.08
CA THR A 362 -40.10 -4.40 7.43
C THR A 362 -39.70 -3.42 8.52
N GLY A 363 -39.30 -2.19 8.16
CA GLY A 363 -38.73 -1.21 9.10
C GLY A 363 -37.40 -1.65 9.72
N ARG A 364 -36.74 -2.68 9.15
CA ARG A 364 -35.45 -3.19 9.62
C ARG A 364 -34.33 -2.27 9.18
N HIS A 365 -33.15 -2.48 9.79
CA HIS A 365 -31.96 -1.74 9.49
C HIS A 365 -30.99 -2.59 8.64
N GLY A 366 -30.27 -1.96 7.74
CA GLY A 366 -29.26 -2.58 6.90
C GLY A 366 -27.85 -2.02 7.17
N ILE A 367 -26.84 -2.86 6.98
CA ILE A 367 -25.43 -2.45 6.97
C ILE A 367 -24.86 -2.77 5.61
N VAL A 368 -24.29 -1.75 4.96
CA VAL A 368 -23.42 -1.94 3.81
C VAL A 368 -22.06 -2.35 4.34
N LEU A 369 -21.73 -3.63 4.21
CA LEU A 369 -20.42 -4.15 4.53
C LEU A 369 -19.51 -3.94 3.30
N ALA A 370 -18.87 -2.80 3.25
CA ALA A 370 -18.09 -2.35 2.10
C ALA A 370 -16.68 -2.91 2.11
N GLY A 371 -16.16 -3.29 0.95
CA GLY A 371 -14.84 -3.87 0.85
C GLY A 371 -14.32 -3.99 -0.58
N ARG A 372 -13.47 -4.97 -0.81
CA ARG A 372 -13.01 -5.39 -2.14
C ARG A 372 -13.78 -6.63 -2.57
N PRO A 373 -13.83 -6.96 -3.86
CA PRO A 373 -14.52 -8.17 -4.33
C PRO A 373 -14.16 -9.43 -3.54
N TYR A 374 -12.88 -9.63 -3.23
CA TYR A 374 -12.36 -10.79 -2.49
C TYR A 374 -12.73 -10.80 -0.98
N HIS A 375 -13.27 -9.72 -0.44
CA HIS A 375 -13.76 -9.71 0.94
C HIS A 375 -15.01 -10.57 1.16
N ILE A 376 -15.65 -11.04 0.09
CA ILE A 376 -16.74 -12.03 0.22
C ILE A 376 -16.24 -13.46 0.49
N ASP A 377 -14.92 -13.71 0.47
CA ASP A 377 -14.34 -14.98 0.83
C ASP A 377 -14.53 -15.29 2.32
N PRO A 378 -15.11 -16.47 2.68
CA PRO A 378 -15.36 -16.82 4.07
C PRO A 378 -14.13 -16.87 4.97
N GLU A 379 -12.96 -17.19 4.43
CA GLU A 379 -11.70 -17.19 5.17
C GLU A 379 -11.19 -15.78 5.43
N ILE A 380 -11.46 -14.83 4.51
CA ILE A 380 -11.03 -13.45 4.62
C ILE A 380 -11.93 -12.66 5.59
N HIS A 381 -13.26 -12.77 5.45
CA HIS A 381 -14.18 -12.01 6.32
C HIS A 381 -14.48 -12.68 7.66
N HIS A 382 -14.00 -13.90 7.91
CA HIS A 382 -14.07 -14.61 9.18
C HIS A 382 -15.48 -14.77 9.77
N GLY A 383 -16.56 -14.61 8.98
CA GLY A 383 -17.96 -14.70 9.44
C GLY A 383 -18.54 -13.37 9.96
N ILE A 384 -17.93 -12.24 9.67
CA ILE A 384 -18.46 -10.90 10.00
C ILE A 384 -19.89 -10.69 9.44
N PRO A 385 -20.21 -11.06 8.18
CA PRO A 385 -21.58 -10.93 7.65
C PRO A 385 -22.61 -11.70 8.48
N ASP A 386 -22.30 -12.94 8.87
CA ASP A 386 -23.17 -13.76 9.70
C ASP A 386 -23.34 -13.16 11.10
N LEU A 387 -22.29 -12.57 11.65
CA LEU A 387 -22.33 -11.87 12.94
C LEU A 387 -23.28 -10.66 12.89
N ILE A 388 -23.21 -9.83 11.86
CA ILE A 388 -24.11 -8.68 11.67
C ILE A 388 -25.55 -9.18 11.51
N ASN A 389 -25.76 -10.19 10.69
CA ASN A 389 -27.08 -10.78 10.43
C ASN A 389 -27.70 -11.38 11.70
N SER A 390 -26.87 -11.92 12.62
CA SER A 390 -27.33 -12.46 13.91
C SER A 390 -27.94 -11.40 14.84
N TYR A 391 -27.69 -10.10 14.58
CA TYR A 391 -28.33 -8.99 15.30
C TYR A 391 -29.64 -8.53 14.66
N GLY A 392 -30.18 -9.24 13.67
CA GLY A 392 -31.39 -8.87 12.97
C GLY A 392 -31.23 -7.80 11.90
N ILE A 393 -30.00 -7.57 11.43
CA ILE A 393 -29.61 -6.53 10.48
C ILE A 393 -29.29 -7.18 9.13
N ALA A 394 -29.84 -6.63 8.05
CA ALA A 394 -29.50 -7.08 6.69
C ALA A 394 -28.09 -6.64 6.29
N VAL A 395 -27.41 -7.46 5.52
CA VAL A 395 -26.05 -7.19 5.02
C VAL A 395 -26.08 -7.00 3.51
N LEU A 396 -25.66 -5.81 3.06
CA LEU A 396 -25.49 -5.46 1.65
C LEU A 396 -24.00 -5.40 1.31
N THR A 397 -23.68 -5.53 0.02
CA THR A 397 -22.32 -5.26 -0.51
C THR A 397 -22.28 -3.87 -1.13
N GLU A 398 -21.09 -3.28 -1.26
CA GLU A 398 -20.92 -1.96 -1.88
C GLU A 398 -21.43 -1.92 -3.31
N ASP A 399 -21.17 -2.97 -4.11
CA ASP A 399 -21.56 -3.05 -5.52
C ASP A 399 -23.05 -3.31 -5.74
N SER A 400 -23.74 -3.80 -4.71
CA SER A 400 -25.22 -3.99 -4.76
C SER A 400 -25.98 -2.66 -4.76
N ILE A 401 -25.35 -1.55 -4.37
CA ILE A 401 -26.00 -0.23 -4.23
C ILE A 401 -25.23 0.92 -4.88
N SER A 402 -23.97 0.73 -5.27
CA SER A 402 -23.11 1.80 -5.82
C SER A 402 -23.64 2.44 -7.11
N HIS A 403 -24.52 1.75 -7.84
CA HIS A 403 -25.17 2.26 -9.05
C HIS A 403 -26.31 3.24 -8.75
N LEU A 404 -26.78 3.32 -7.50
CA LEU A 404 -27.93 4.14 -7.08
C LEU A 404 -27.55 5.59 -6.75
N ALA A 405 -26.26 5.90 -6.63
CA ALA A 405 -25.78 7.26 -6.43
C ALA A 405 -24.45 7.49 -7.17
N PRO A 406 -24.23 8.69 -7.71
CA PRO A 406 -22.94 9.08 -8.25
C PRO A 406 -21.92 9.30 -7.13
N VAL A 407 -20.64 9.33 -7.50
CA VAL A 407 -19.61 9.87 -6.62
C VAL A 407 -19.74 11.40 -6.66
N GLU A 408 -20.18 11.98 -5.54
CA GLU A 408 -20.27 13.43 -5.43
C GLU A 408 -18.86 14.05 -5.50
N ARG A 409 -18.73 15.05 -6.37
CA ARG A 409 -17.45 15.74 -6.59
C ARG A 409 -17.55 17.22 -6.18
N PRO A 410 -16.46 17.84 -5.73
CA PRO A 410 -15.09 17.30 -5.70
C PRO A 410 -14.84 16.37 -4.50
N ILE A 411 -14.03 15.32 -4.72
CA ILE A 411 -13.43 14.53 -3.66
C ILE A 411 -11.96 14.94 -3.49
N ARG A 412 -11.39 14.71 -2.30
CA ARG A 412 -10.01 15.14 -2.01
C ARG A 412 -8.99 14.26 -2.69
N VAL A 413 -9.25 12.95 -2.74
CA VAL A 413 -8.35 11.96 -3.28
C VAL A 413 -8.35 11.98 -4.82
N ASN A 414 -7.28 11.47 -5.39
CA ASN A 414 -7.23 11.17 -6.81
C ASN A 414 -7.99 9.85 -7.05
N ASP A 415 -9.20 9.96 -7.58
CA ASP A 415 -10.11 8.83 -7.84
C ASP A 415 -9.62 8.02 -9.05
N GLN A 416 -8.85 6.97 -8.79
CA GLN A 416 -8.15 6.23 -9.83
C GLN A 416 -8.27 4.71 -9.74
N TRP A 417 -8.87 4.18 -8.67
CA TRP A 417 -9.04 2.75 -8.50
C TRP A 417 -10.51 2.37 -8.56
N MET A 418 -10.85 1.47 -9.45
CA MET A 418 -12.22 1.10 -9.76
C MET A 418 -13.04 0.71 -8.53
N TYR A 419 -12.51 -0.19 -7.69
CA TYR A 419 -13.24 -0.67 -6.51
C TYR A 419 -13.30 0.37 -5.39
N HIS A 420 -12.43 1.38 -5.39
CA HIS A 420 -12.51 2.49 -4.44
C HIS A 420 -13.63 3.46 -4.84
N SER A 421 -13.79 3.73 -6.13
CA SER A 421 -14.91 4.53 -6.64
C SER A 421 -16.26 3.92 -6.25
N ARG A 422 -16.38 2.58 -6.25
CA ARG A 422 -17.59 1.89 -5.73
C ARG A 422 -17.83 2.20 -4.26
N LEU A 423 -16.78 2.23 -3.42
CA LEU A 423 -16.90 2.57 -2.00
C LEU A 423 -17.39 3.99 -1.79
N TYR A 424 -16.88 4.94 -2.59
CA TYR A 424 -17.32 6.34 -2.52
C TYR A 424 -18.76 6.50 -2.95
N ALA A 425 -19.21 5.86 -4.04
CA ALA A 425 -20.58 5.84 -4.49
C ALA A 425 -21.51 5.20 -3.46
N ALA A 426 -21.14 4.06 -2.90
CA ALA A 426 -21.90 3.40 -1.83
C ALA A 426 -22.02 4.28 -0.57
N ALA A 427 -20.94 4.96 -0.17
CA ALA A 427 -20.98 5.90 0.96
C ALA A 427 -21.90 7.10 0.68
N ASN A 428 -21.87 7.64 -0.55
CA ASN A 428 -22.79 8.71 -0.97
C ASN A 428 -24.25 8.24 -0.95
N TYR A 429 -24.54 7.01 -1.34
CA TYR A 429 -25.89 6.47 -1.23
C TYR A 429 -26.29 6.27 0.23
N VAL A 430 -25.44 5.68 1.08
CA VAL A 430 -25.72 5.45 2.50
C VAL A 430 -26.02 6.75 3.24
N LYS A 431 -25.34 7.85 2.91
CA LYS A 431 -25.63 9.14 3.54
C LYS A 431 -27.03 9.68 3.21
N THR A 432 -27.70 9.18 2.17
CA THR A 432 -29.07 9.59 1.82
C THR A 432 -30.17 8.81 2.54
N ARG A 433 -29.84 7.72 3.26
CA ARG A 433 -30.81 6.80 3.87
C ARG A 433 -30.65 6.69 5.38
N ASP A 434 -31.79 6.73 6.13
CA ASP A 434 -31.77 6.61 7.61
C ASP A 434 -31.70 5.16 8.09
N ASP A 435 -32.09 4.22 7.25
CA ASP A 435 -32.14 2.79 7.54
C ASP A 435 -30.85 2.03 7.14
N LEU A 436 -29.84 2.75 6.63
CA LEU A 436 -28.53 2.18 6.25
C LEU A 436 -27.39 2.83 7.00
N ASP A 437 -26.40 2.03 7.38
CA ASP A 437 -25.08 2.47 7.82
C ASP A 437 -23.98 1.68 7.09
N LEU A 438 -22.73 2.14 7.16
CA LEU A 438 -21.60 1.55 6.44
C LEU A 438 -20.53 1.06 7.42
N ILE A 439 -20.12 -0.20 7.24
CA ILE A 439 -18.93 -0.77 7.84
C ILE A 439 -17.94 -1.08 6.71
N GLN A 440 -16.72 -0.57 6.79
CA GLN A 440 -15.68 -0.90 5.83
C GLN A 440 -14.76 -1.99 6.36
N LEU A 441 -14.57 -3.07 5.58
CA LEU A 441 -13.53 -4.06 5.79
C LEU A 441 -12.21 -3.55 5.23
N ASN A 442 -11.16 -3.64 6.02
CA ASN A 442 -9.81 -3.19 5.68
C ASN A 442 -8.83 -4.32 6.01
N SER A 443 -8.17 -4.87 5.00
CA SER A 443 -7.14 -5.89 5.21
C SER A 443 -5.88 -5.27 5.83
N PHE A 444 -5.30 -5.92 6.83
CA PHE A 444 -4.00 -5.53 7.37
C PHE A 444 -2.95 -5.58 6.23
N GLY A 445 -2.09 -4.58 6.18
CA GLY A 445 -1.11 -4.43 5.09
C GLY A 445 -1.68 -3.80 3.80
N CYS A 446 -2.99 -3.49 3.72
CA CYS A 446 -3.57 -2.82 2.57
C CYS A 446 -3.26 -1.32 2.59
N GLY A 447 -2.20 -0.92 1.90
CA GLY A 447 -1.79 0.48 1.85
C GLY A 447 -2.74 1.40 1.09
N LEU A 448 -3.55 0.88 0.16
CA LEU A 448 -4.55 1.68 -0.55
C LEU A 448 -5.71 2.07 0.34
N ASP A 449 -6.06 1.25 1.32
CA ASP A 449 -7.12 1.57 2.27
C ASP A 449 -6.76 2.77 3.17
N ALA A 450 -5.48 3.13 3.30
CA ALA A 450 -5.08 4.38 3.95
C ALA A 450 -5.65 5.62 3.25
N VAL A 451 -5.81 5.55 1.91
CA VAL A 451 -6.44 6.61 1.11
C VAL A 451 -7.97 6.52 1.21
N THR A 452 -8.51 5.33 1.01
CA THR A 452 -9.96 5.11 0.90
C THR A 452 -10.71 5.31 2.21
N THR A 453 -10.15 4.82 3.33
CA THR A 453 -10.81 4.95 4.64
C THR A 453 -10.99 6.40 5.05
N ASP A 454 -10.02 7.23 4.71
CA ASP A 454 -10.06 8.65 5.02
C ASP A 454 -11.12 9.38 4.18
N GLU A 455 -11.26 9.03 2.89
CA GLU A 455 -12.26 9.64 2.01
C GLU A 455 -13.68 9.17 2.35
N VAL A 456 -13.87 7.88 2.58
CA VAL A 456 -15.20 7.35 3.02
C VAL A 456 -15.62 7.97 4.36
N TYR A 457 -14.67 8.16 5.29
CA TYR A 457 -14.95 8.87 6.54
C TYR A 457 -15.46 10.29 6.27
N GLU A 458 -14.79 11.05 5.41
CA GLU A 458 -15.19 12.43 5.08
C GLU A 458 -16.55 12.52 4.39
N ILE A 459 -16.85 11.59 3.49
CA ILE A 459 -18.16 11.51 2.84
C ILE A 459 -19.26 11.29 3.89
N LEU A 460 -19.05 10.40 4.86
CA LEU A 460 -20.04 10.05 5.88
C LEU A 460 -20.14 11.08 7.00
N ASP A 461 -19.01 11.69 7.40
CA ASP A 461 -18.95 12.71 8.45
C ASP A 461 -19.83 13.93 8.14
N GLY A 462 -19.90 14.31 6.84
CA GLY A 462 -20.78 15.37 6.36
C GLY A 462 -22.28 15.11 6.53
N SER A 463 -22.69 13.92 7.00
CA SER A 463 -24.10 13.51 7.15
C SER A 463 -24.42 12.93 8.53
N ASP A 464 -23.61 13.16 9.53
CA ASP A 464 -23.73 12.60 10.88
C ASP A 464 -23.80 11.05 10.93
N LYS A 465 -23.37 10.36 9.87
CA LYS A 465 -23.24 8.90 9.85
C LYS A 465 -22.03 8.45 10.65
N ILE A 466 -22.16 7.33 11.33
CA ILE A 466 -21.05 6.76 12.11
C ILE A 466 -20.23 5.85 11.21
N TYR A 467 -19.01 6.30 10.84
CA TYR A 467 -18.09 5.46 10.11
C TYR A 467 -17.46 4.39 11.00
N THR A 468 -17.54 3.14 10.58
CA THR A 468 -16.90 2.02 11.27
C THR A 468 -15.99 1.27 10.32
N CYS A 469 -14.70 1.18 10.68
CA CYS A 469 -13.72 0.40 9.95
C CYS A 469 -13.34 -0.84 10.76
N LEU A 470 -13.41 -2.02 10.15
CA LEU A 470 -12.96 -3.30 10.74
C LEU A 470 -11.70 -3.77 10.04
N LYS A 471 -10.61 -3.88 10.78
CA LYS A 471 -9.37 -4.49 10.27
C LYS A 471 -9.46 -6.00 10.35
N ILE A 472 -9.16 -6.65 9.24
CA ILE A 472 -9.10 -8.11 9.08
C ILE A 472 -7.70 -8.53 8.68
N ASP A 473 -7.25 -9.68 9.18
CA ASP A 473 -5.95 -10.27 8.88
C ASP A 473 -6.00 -11.81 8.90
N GLU A 474 -4.85 -12.46 8.95
CA GLU A 474 -4.71 -13.92 9.03
C GLU A 474 -5.26 -14.53 10.31
N VAL A 475 -5.45 -13.71 11.34
CA VAL A 475 -5.90 -14.19 12.66
C VAL A 475 -7.40 -13.99 12.80
N ASN A 476 -8.14 -15.08 12.82
CA ASN A 476 -9.56 -15.05 13.07
C ASN A 476 -9.85 -14.71 14.55
N ASN A 477 -10.09 -13.44 14.82
CA ASN A 477 -10.55 -12.97 16.13
C ASN A 477 -11.73 -12.01 15.98
N LEU A 478 -12.95 -12.56 16.03
CA LEU A 478 -14.17 -11.77 15.95
C LEU A 478 -14.47 -10.95 17.21
N GLY A 479 -13.71 -11.09 18.30
CA GLY A 479 -13.96 -10.36 19.53
C GLY A 479 -13.97 -8.84 19.34
N ALA A 480 -12.92 -8.31 18.70
CA ALA A 480 -12.81 -6.88 18.40
C ALA A 480 -13.89 -6.40 17.42
N ALA A 481 -14.18 -7.18 16.38
CA ALA A 481 -15.25 -6.89 15.42
C ALA A 481 -16.62 -6.87 16.11
N ARG A 482 -16.88 -7.84 16.98
CA ARG A 482 -18.13 -7.91 17.77
C ARG A 482 -18.34 -6.67 18.63
N ILE A 483 -17.31 -6.23 19.34
CA ILE A 483 -17.38 -5.02 20.19
C ILE A 483 -17.72 -3.81 19.33
N ARG A 484 -17.00 -3.59 18.23
CA ARG A 484 -17.22 -2.45 17.33
C ARG A 484 -18.61 -2.46 16.70
N ILE A 485 -19.09 -3.61 16.23
CA ILE A 485 -20.43 -3.74 15.64
C ILE A 485 -21.50 -3.45 16.70
N ARG A 486 -21.36 -3.99 17.92
CA ARG A 486 -22.30 -3.71 19.02
C ARG A 486 -22.30 -2.24 19.42
N SER A 487 -21.14 -1.60 19.46
CA SER A 487 -21.03 -0.15 19.72
C SER A 487 -21.72 0.67 18.63
N LEU A 488 -21.53 0.32 17.36
CA LEU A 488 -22.24 0.96 16.25
C LEU A 488 -23.77 0.81 16.39
N ILE A 489 -24.25 -0.40 16.64
CA ILE A 489 -25.70 -0.67 16.84
C ILE A 489 -26.27 0.14 18.02
N ALA A 490 -25.52 0.22 19.12
CA ALA A 490 -25.94 1.01 20.29
C ALA A 490 -26.00 2.51 19.95
N ALA A 491 -25.02 3.01 19.22
CA ALA A 491 -25.00 4.42 18.80
C ALA A 491 -26.13 4.76 17.81
N ILE A 492 -26.44 3.87 16.86
CA ILE A 492 -27.59 4.01 15.94
C ILE A 492 -28.91 4.09 16.73
N ARG A 493 -29.07 3.19 17.70
CA ARG A 493 -30.29 3.19 18.56
C ARG A 493 -30.40 4.46 19.38
N ALA A 494 -29.29 4.95 19.95
CA ALA A 494 -29.29 6.18 20.73
C ALA A 494 -29.64 7.40 19.86
N LYS A 495 -29.11 7.51 18.65
CA LYS A 495 -29.45 8.58 17.69
C LYS A 495 -30.94 8.56 17.31
N LYS A 496 -31.50 7.37 17.02
CA LYS A 496 -32.93 7.22 16.73
C LYS A 496 -33.80 7.67 17.90
N ALA A 497 -33.42 7.34 19.13
CA ALA A 497 -34.14 7.72 20.33
C ALA A 497 -34.11 9.24 20.60
N GLN A 498 -33.07 9.94 20.21
CA GLN A 498 -32.90 11.38 20.36
C GLN A 498 -33.64 12.22 19.31
N GLY A 499 -34.22 11.60 18.28
CA GLY A 499 -34.97 12.28 17.22
C GLY A 499 -34.15 13.33 16.44
N GLN A 500 -32.83 13.22 16.43
CA GLN A 500 -31.97 14.17 15.74
C GLN A 500 -32.26 14.17 14.23
N LYS A 501 -32.70 15.31 13.72
CA LYS A 501 -32.82 15.54 12.27
C LYS A 501 -31.44 15.61 11.64
N ARG A 502 -31.28 14.86 10.59
CA ARG A 502 -30.06 14.75 9.81
C ARG A 502 -29.73 16.05 9.09
N THR A 503 -28.52 16.52 9.23
CA THR A 503 -27.96 17.60 8.44
C THR A 503 -27.00 17.00 7.42
N VAL A 504 -27.30 17.14 6.13
CA VAL A 504 -26.37 16.76 5.05
C VAL A 504 -25.62 18.02 4.64
N LYS A 505 -24.31 18.05 4.91
CA LYS A 505 -23.43 19.11 4.41
C LYS A 505 -23.00 18.75 3.00
N PRO A 506 -23.09 19.69 2.04
CA PRO A 506 -22.53 19.45 0.70
C PRO A 506 -21.02 19.24 0.80
N ALA A 507 -20.47 18.38 -0.06
CA ALA A 507 -19.04 18.21 -0.17
C ALA A 507 -18.42 19.54 -0.65
N SER A 508 -17.70 20.23 0.22
CA SER A 508 -16.93 21.41 -0.15
C SER A 508 -15.46 21.14 0.08
N ILE A 509 -14.68 21.20 -0.98
CA ILE A 509 -13.22 21.19 -0.90
C ILE A 509 -12.75 22.48 -1.50
N ASP A 510 -12.37 23.43 -0.67
CA ASP A 510 -11.77 24.68 -1.12
C ASP A 510 -10.32 24.39 -1.57
N LYS A 511 -10.14 24.23 -2.88
CA LYS A 511 -8.83 24.17 -3.50
C LYS A 511 -8.33 25.58 -3.73
N VAL A 512 -7.34 26.01 -2.97
CA VAL A 512 -6.62 27.24 -3.26
C VAL A 512 -5.65 26.97 -4.41
N SER A 513 -5.93 27.62 -5.55
CA SER A 513 -5.07 27.54 -6.73
C SER A 513 -3.91 28.52 -6.64
N PHE A 514 -2.70 28.09 -6.99
CA PHE A 514 -1.54 28.97 -7.09
C PHE A 514 -1.66 29.89 -8.33
N THR A 515 -1.84 31.19 -8.10
CA THR A 515 -2.08 32.17 -9.18
C THR A 515 -0.79 32.80 -9.71
N LYS A 516 -0.92 33.58 -10.82
CA LYS A 516 0.23 34.29 -11.40
C LYS A 516 0.76 35.41 -10.49
N GLU A 517 -0.12 36.01 -9.70
CA GLU A 517 0.21 37.05 -8.72
C GLU A 517 1.03 36.45 -7.57
N MET A 518 0.59 35.32 -7.03
CA MET A 518 1.30 34.59 -5.97
C MET A 518 2.73 34.23 -6.36
N ARG A 519 3.00 33.95 -7.62
CA ARG A 519 4.35 33.61 -8.10
C ARG A 519 5.41 34.64 -7.75
N LYS A 520 5.04 35.92 -7.61
CA LYS A 520 5.98 37.02 -7.35
C LYS A 520 6.42 37.07 -5.90
N ASP A 521 5.50 36.79 -4.97
CA ASP A 521 5.67 37.11 -3.54
C ASP A 521 5.64 35.87 -2.64
N TYR A 522 5.27 34.69 -3.16
CA TYR A 522 5.14 33.47 -2.37
C TYR A 522 6.44 32.68 -2.36
N THR A 523 6.80 32.16 -1.20
CA THR A 523 7.82 31.11 -1.07
C THR A 523 7.19 29.75 -1.31
N ILE A 524 7.77 28.96 -2.22
CA ILE A 524 7.30 27.61 -2.54
C ILE A 524 8.18 26.60 -1.81
N LEU A 525 7.63 25.94 -0.82
CA LEU A 525 8.33 24.90 -0.06
C LEU A 525 8.33 23.58 -0.81
N CYS A 526 9.49 23.00 -1.00
CA CYS A 526 9.69 21.72 -1.65
C CYS A 526 10.34 20.74 -0.66
N PRO A 527 9.77 19.57 -0.39
CA PRO A 527 10.42 18.59 0.47
C PRO A 527 11.73 18.08 -0.16
N GLN A 528 12.73 17.83 0.67
CA GLN A 528 13.97 17.18 0.22
C GLN A 528 13.70 15.72 -0.12
N MET A 529 14.09 15.29 -1.31
CA MET A 529 13.94 13.90 -1.77
C MET A 529 15.24 13.31 -2.30
N SER A 530 16.23 14.14 -2.65
CA SER A 530 17.56 13.72 -3.10
C SER A 530 18.56 14.87 -2.95
N PRO A 531 19.49 14.82 -1.97
CA PRO A 531 20.45 15.90 -1.75
C PRO A 531 21.32 16.24 -2.96
N PHE A 532 21.71 15.26 -3.77
CA PHE A 532 22.52 15.50 -4.97
C PHE A 532 21.78 16.27 -6.08
N HIS A 533 20.44 16.22 -6.10
CA HIS A 533 19.65 16.77 -7.19
C HIS A 533 18.88 18.03 -6.81
N PHE A 534 18.28 18.05 -5.62
CA PHE A 534 17.27 19.05 -5.27
C PHE A 534 17.84 20.46 -5.06
N SER A 535 19.09 20.61 -4.60
CA SER A 535 19.79 21.90 -4.56
C SER A 535 19.97 22.50 -5.96
N LEU A 536 20.29 21.64 -6.95
CA LEU A 536 20.46 22.03 -8.35
C LEU A 536 19.13 22.41 -8.99
N LEU A 537 18.06 21.64 -8.69
CA LEU A 537 16.72 21.94 -9.15
C LEU A 537 16.20 23.26 -8.56
N GLN A 538 16.45 23.53 -7.30
CA GLN A 538 16.12 24.82 -6.65
C GLN A 538 16.72 25.99 -7.44
N ALA A 539 18.01 25.90 -7.78
CA ALA A 539 18.67 26.92 -8.58
C ALA A 539 18.04 27.13 -9.97
N ALA A 540 17.64 26.04 -10.62
CA ALA A 540 16.94 26.07 -11.91
C ALA A 540 15.58 26.79 -11.82
N PHE A 541 14.77 26.46 -10.80
CA PHE A 541 13.47 27.09 -10.58
C PHE A 541 13.61 28.57 -10.23
N ASN A 542 14.52 28.90 -9.31
CA ASN A 542 14.70 30.28 -8.85
C ASN A 542 15.19 31.19 -9.98
N SER A 543 16.05 30.70 -10.86
CA SER A 543 16.51 31.43 -12.05
C SER A 543 15.42 31.65 -13.10
N CYS A 544 14.30 30.96 -13.02
CA CYS A 544 13.14 31.10 -13.88
C CYS A 544 11.98 31.89 -13.24
N GLY A 545 12.25 32.62 -12.14
CA GLY A 545 11.31 33.52 -11.50
C GLY A 545 10.33 32.84 -10.54
N TYR A 546 10.73 31.75 -9.92
CA TYR A 546 10.09 31.18 -8.74
C TYR A 546 10.95 31.49 -7.51
N ASN A 547 10.35 31.48 -6.33
CA ASN A 547 11.05 31.50 -5.07
C ASN A 547 10.84 30.13 -4.40
N LEU A 548 11.58 29.13 -4.87
CA LEU A 548 11.49 27.75 -4.38
C LEU A 548 12.58 27.52 -3.32
N GLU A 549 12.18 26.97 -2.20
CA GLU A 549 13.08 26.56 -1.10
C GLU A 549 12.94 25.05 -0.87
N VAL A 550 14.03 24.32 -1.00
CA VAL A 550 14.11 22.90 -0.64
C VAL A 550 14.32 22.81 0.87
N LEU A 551 13.44 22.07 1.54
CA LEU A 551 13.43 21.98 2.99
C LEU A 551 14.62 21.19 3.53
N PRO A 552 15.34 21.71 4.55
CA PRO A 552 16.50 21.04 5.12
C PRO A 552 16.17 20.06 6.26
N ASN A 553 14.90 19.95 6.66
CA ASN A 553 14.46 19.22 7.84
C ASN A 553 14.10 17.76 7.52
N ASP A 554 14.99 17.03 6.89
CA ASP A 554 14.87 15.61 6.56
C ASP A 554 15.27 14.69 7.74
N ASN A 555 14.84 15.03 8.93
CA ASN A 555 15.24 14.36 10.17
C ASN A 555 14.08 13.59 10.84
N LYS A 556 14.40 12.91 11.94
CA LYS A 556 13.42 12.12 12.71
C LYS A 556 12.24 12.94 13.24
N HIS A 557 12.48 14.22 13.61
CA HIS A 557 11.42 15.10 14.09
C HIS A 557 10.36 15.35 13.00
N ALA A 558 10.78 15.59 11.77
CA ALA A 558 9.86 15.72 10.64
C ALA A 558 9.02 14.43 10.43
N VAL A 559 9.62 13.25 10.59
CA VAL A 559 8.88 11.97 10.53
C VAL A 559 7.84 11.89 11.65
N ASP A 560 8.20 12.28 12.88
CA ASP A 560 7.29 12.29 14.03
C ASP A 560 6.12 13.27 13.81
N VAL A 561 6.36 14.42 13.20
CA VAL A 561 5.30 15.35 12.76
C VAL A 561 4.42 14.70 11.69
N GLY A 562 5.01 14.05 10.71
CA GLY A 562 4.26 13.31 9.66
C GLY A 562 3.29 12.26 10.24
N LEU A 563 3.71 11.54 11.28
CA LEU A 563 2.86 10.57 11.98
C LEU A 563 1.61 11.18 12.63
N LYS A 564 1.62 12.47 12.97
CA LYS A 564 0.45 13.17 13.54
C LYS A 564 -0.60 13.50 12.47
N TYR A 565 -0.16 13.82 11.25
CA TYR A 565 -1.02 14.38 10.22
C TYR A 565 -1.44 13.39 9.13
N VAL A 566 -0.65 12.34 8.90
CA VAL A 566 -0.91 11.31 7.87
C VAL A 566 -1.47 10.05 8.51
N ASN A 567 -2.33 9.36 7.77
CA ASN A 567 -2.81 8.03 8.15
C ASN A 567 -1.62 7.06 8.26
N ASN A 568 -1.47 6.41 9.42
CA ASN A 568 -0.33 5.54 9.71
C ASN A 568 -0.26 4.25 8.85
N ASP A 569 -1.33 3.93 8.12
CA ASP A 569 -1.32 2.85 7.12
C ASP A 569 -0.79 3.33 5.75
N ALA A 570 -0.50 4.63 5.60
CA ALA A 570 0.17 5.18 4.42
C ALA A 570 1.65 4.76 4.38
N CYS A 571 2.30 4.94 3.21
CA CYS A 571 3.71 4.55 3.05
C CYS A 571 4.66 5.52 3.75
N TYR A 572 5.82 5.03 4.15
CA TYR A 572 6.86 5.82 4.82
C TYR A 572 7.26 7.10 4.05
N PRO A 573 7.45 7.08 2.72
CA PRO A 573 7.70 8.31 1.95
C PRO A 573 6.66 9.40 2.15
N SER A 574 5.38 9.04 2.26
CA SER A 574 4.33 10.04 2.51
C SER A 574 4.44 10.70 3.89
N LEU A 575 4.86 9.93 4.90
CA LEU A 575 5.11 10.45 6.25
C LEU A 575 6.27 11.44 6.24
N ILE A 576 7.35 11.11 5.53
CA ILE A 576 8.54 11.98 5.41
C ILE A 576 8.17 13.29 4.70
N VAL A 577 7.55 13.20 3.53
CA VAL A 577 7.22 14.38 2.70
C VAL A 577 6.25 15.30 3.41
N VAL A 578 5.14 14.78 3.93
CA VAL A 578 4.15 15.58 4.67
C VAL A 578 4.75 16.11 5.97
N GLY A 579 5.57 15.29 6.62
CA GLY A 579 6.25 15.67 7.86
C GLY A 579 7.20 16.85 7.67
N GLN A 580 8.05 16.83 6.65
CA GLN A 580 8.94 17.97 6.33
C GLN A 580 8.15 19.26 6.09
N ILE A 581 7.08 19.18 5.30
CA ILE A 581 6.22 20.34 4.99
C ILE A 581 5.55 20.86 6.26
N MET A 582 4.90 19.99 7.02
CA MET A 582 4.17 20.40 8.22
C MET A 582 5.11 20.93 9.32
N ASP A 583 6.27 20.31 9.52
CA ASP A 583 7.29 20.77 10.47
C ASP A 583 7.79 22.16 10.10
N ALA A 584 8.07 22.40 8.81
CA ALA A 584 8.46 23.72 8.33
C ALA A 584 7.37 24.78 8.55
N LEU A 585 6.11 24.49 8.22
CA LEU A 585 4.99 25.40 8.39
C LEU A 585 4.69 25.70 9.86
N LEU A 586 4.85 24.73 10.74
CA LEU A 586 4.63 24.87 12.18
C LEU A 586 5.79 25.56 12.90
N SER A 587 6.96 25.68 12.27
CA SER A 587 8.17 26.28 12.87
C SER A 587 8.05 27.78 13.14
N GLY A 588 7.07 28.47 12.57
CA GLY A 588 6.93 29.93 12.62
C GLY A 588 7.90 30.69 11.72
N LYS A 589 8.78 30.02 10.97
CA LYS A 589 9.76 30.64 10.07
C LYS A 589 9.12 31.28 8.83
N TYR A 590 7.97 30.78 8.39
CA TYR A 590 7.33 31.16 7.15
C TYR A 590 6.03 31.93 7.37
N ASP A 591 5.78 32.95 6.54
CA ASP A 591 4.49 33.64 6.48
C ASP A 591 3.48 32.75 5.77
N LEU A 592 2.55 32.16 6.52
CA LEU A 592 1.55 31.21 6.01
C LEU A 592 0.65 31.82 4.92
N ASN A 593 0.52 33.16 4.84
CA ASN A 593 -0.28 33.85 3.82
C ASN A 593 0.53 34.12 2.54
N LYS A 594 1.84 33.87 2.55
CA LYS A 594 2.74 34.02 1.40
C LYS A 594 3.54 32.76 1.13
N THR A 595 3.01 31.61 1.55
CA THR A 595 3.65 30.31 1.38
C THR A 595 2.80 29.42 0.51
N ALA A 596 3.43 28.66 -0.37
CA ALA A 596 2.85 27.56 -1.14
C ALA A 596 3.71 26.31 -0.96
N VAL A 597 3.15 25.14 -1.20
CA VAL A 597 3.91 23.89 -1.19
C VAL A 597 3.86 23.24 -2.55
N VAL A 598 4.91 22.50 -2.93
CA VAL A 598 5.00 21.81 -4.20
C VAL A 598 5.31 20.32 -4.01
N MET A 599 4.65 19.47 -4.79
CA MET A 599 4.91 18.04 -4.81
C MET A 599 4.66 17.46 -6.19
N SER A 600 5.45 16.47 -6.60
CA SER A 600 5.20 15.71 -7.82
C SER A 600 4.01 14.76 -7.65
N GLN A 601 3.27 14.55 -8.75
CA GLN A 601 2.13 13.61 -8.79
C GLN A 601 2.23 12.75 -10.05
N THR A 602 2.49 11.46 -9.87
CA THR A 602 2.80 10.57 -10.99
C THR A 602 1.59 10.08 -11.78
N GLY A 603 0.39 10.05 -11.18
CA GLY A 603 -0.84 9.55 -11.83
C GLY A 603 -0.86 8.04 -12.08
N GLY A 604 0.08 7.27 -11.53
CA GLY A 604 0.12 5.83 -11.61
C GLY A 604 -0.78 5.13 -10.59
N GLY A 605 -0.92 3.80 -10.68
CA GLY A 605 -1.75 3.00 -9.78
C GLY A 605 -1.25 2.90 -8.33
N CYS A 606 -0.09 3.49 -8.01
CA CYS A 606 0.47 3.56 -6.66
C CYS A 606 -0.20 4.64 -5.81
N ARG A 607 -0.23 4.46 -4.50
CA ARG A 607 -0.73 5.45 -3.52
C ARG A 607 0.07 6.76 -3.50
N ALA A 608 1.30 6.77 -4.04
CA ALA A 608 2.10 7.99 -4.20
C ALA A 608 1.38 9.08 -5.04
N SER A 609 0.50 8.70 -5.95
CA SER A 609 -0.36 9.64 -6.68
C SER A 609 -1.33 10.44 -5.79
N ASN A 610 -1.48 10.07 -4.51
CA ASN A 610 -2.32 10.74 -3.51
C ASN A 610 -1.54 11.56 -2.46
N TYR A 611 -0.24 11.78 -2.60
CA TYR A 611 0.51 12.62 -1.65
C TYR A 611 -0.02 14.05 -1.58
N ILE A 612 -0.48 14.61 -2.69
CA ILE A 612 -1.17 15.91 -2.73
C ILE A 612 -2.40 15.92 -1.82
N ALA A 613 -3.20 14.84 -1.84
CA ALA A 613 -4.37 14.70 -0.98
C ALA A 613 -3.99 14.61 0.50
N PHE A 614 -2.90 13.92 0.83
CA PHE A 614 -2.39 13.84 2.20
C PHE A 614 -1.89 15.21 2.71
N ILE A 615 -1.18 15.97 1.88
CA ILE A 615 -0.74 17.33 2.21
C ILE A 615 -1.95 18.23 2.49
N ARG A 616 -2.94 18.26 1.61
CA ARG A 616 -4.17 19.06 1.79
C ARG A 616 -4.92 18.69 3.07
N ARG A 617 -5.00 17.39 3.37
CA ARG A 617 -5.61 16.94 4.62
C ARG A 617 -4.84 17.38 5.85
N ALA A 618 -3.51 17.31 5.80
CA ALA A 618 -2.65 17.77 6.88
C ALA A 618 -2.84 19.28 7.13
N LEU A 619 -2.86 20.06 6.05
CA LEU A 619 -3.13 21.51 6.12
C LEU A 619 -4.50 21.79 6.73
N LYS A 620 -5.54 21.07 6.32
CA LYS A 620 -6.90 21.21 6.90
C LYS A 620 -6.92 20.91 8.40
N LYS A 621 -6.28 19.81 8.81
CA LYS A 621 -6.17 19.47 10.24
C LYS A 621 -5.42 20.52 11.05
N ALA A 622 -4.51 21.25 10.44
CA ALA A 622 -3.72 22.29 11.08
C ALA A 622 -4.36 23.68 10.97
N GLY A 623 -5.52 23.84 10.33
CA GLY A 623 -6.16 25.13 10.08
C GLY A 623 -5.39 26.04 9.11
N MET A 624 -4.68 25.44 8.14
CA MET A 624 -3.81 26.10 7.16
C MET A 624 -4.33 25.91 5.72
N GLU A 625 -5.65 25.85 5.52
CA GLU A 625 -6.28 25.55 4.22
C GLU A 625 -6.02 26.63 3.16
N GLN A 626 -5.61 27.84 3.56
CA GLN A 626 -5.25 28.94 2.67
C GLN A 626 -3.96 28.69 1.86
N ILE A 627 -3.15 27.70 2.23
CA ILE A 627 -1.86 27.43 1.58
C ILE A 627 -2.09 26.66 0.27
N PRO A 628 -1.68 27.22 -0.90
CA PRO A 628 -1.79 26.52 -2.17
C PRO A 628 -0.88 25.29 -2.21
N VAL A 629 -1.40 24.17 -2.73
CA VAL A 629 -0.64 22.95 -2.98
C VAL A 629 -0.47 22.75 -4.48
N ILE A 630 0.75 22.94 -4.98
CA ILE A 630 1.12 22.84 -6.39
C ILE A 630 1.41 21.38 -6.73
N SER A 631 0.64 20.83 -7.67
CA SER A 631 0.89 19.52 -8.24
C SER A 631 1.76 19.65 -9.49
N VAL A 632 2.95 19.06 -9.46
CA VAL A 632 3.80 18.91 -10.65
C VAL A 632 3.44 17.58 -11.30
N ASN A 633 2.65 17.63 -12.36
CA ASN A 633 2.23 16.45 -13.09
C ASN A 633 2.34 16.66 -14.61
N LEU A 634 2.68 15.58 -15.32
CA LEU A 634 2.74 15.55 -16.79
C LEU A 634 1.42 15.04 -17.41
N SER A 635 0.48 14.57 -16.60
CA SER A 635 -0.77 13.94 -17.03
C SER A 635 -1.98 14.88 -17.05
N GLY A 636 -1.81 16.15 -16.67
CA GLY A 636 -2.90 17.13 -16.64
C GLY A 636 -3.91 16.91 -15.51
N LEU A 637 -3.54 16.19 -14.46
CA LEU A 637 -4.41 15.89 -13.31
C LEU A 637 -4.89 17.15 -12.57
N GLU A 638 -4.04 18.16 -12.47
CA GLU A 638 -4.37 19.45 -11.86
C GLU A 638 -3.71 20.60 -12.61
N SER A 639 -4.37 21.77 -12.64
CA SER A 639 -3.86 23.00 -13.21
C SER A 639 -3.62 24.06 -12.14
N ASN A 640 -2.41 24.64 -12.14
CA ASN A 640 -2.04 25.78 -11.30
C ASN A 640 -1.60 26.93 -12.21
N PRO A 641 -2.43 27.99 -12.43
CA PRO A 641 -2.16 29.04 -13.40
C PRO A 641 -0.84 29.79 -13.20
N GLY A 642 -0.38 29.88 -11.94
CA GLY A 642 0.90 30.53 -11.57
C GLY A 642 2.13 29.63 -11.78
N PHE A 643 1.96 28.33 -11.92
CA PHE A 643 3.04 27.38 -12.07
C PHE A 643 3.07 26.77 -13.47
N LYS A 644 4.08 27.11 -14.27
CA LYS A 644 4.23 26.66 -15.64
C LYS A 644 5.61 26.11 -15.91
N LEU A 645 5.69 24.94 -16.47
CA LEU A 645 6.93 24.35 -17.00
C LEU A 645 7.26 24.99 -18.36
N THR A 646 8.11 26.02 -18.35
CA THR A 646 8.59 26.68 -19.57
C THR A 646 9.76 25.92 -20.17
N LEU A 647 9.99 26.05 -21.48
CA LEU A 647 11.12 25.39 -22.15
C LEU A 647 12.49 25.72 -21.49
N PRO A 648 12.78 26.98 -21.11
CA PRO A 648 14.02 27.29 -20.38
C PRO A 648 14.12 26.56 -19.04
N LEU A 649 13.02 26.46 -18.27
CA LEU A 649 12.97 25.74 -17.00
C LEU A 649 13.21 24.23 -17.22
N VAL A 650 12.48 23.63 -18.17
CA VAL A 650 12.63 22.19 -18.49
C VAL A 650 14.08 21.87 -18.88
N LYS A 651 14.70 22.71 -19.70
CA LYS A 651 16.11 22.58 -20.07
C LYS A 651 17.06 22.61 -18.86
N LYS A 652 16.87 23.58 -17.95
CA LYS A 652 17.70 23.72 -16.76
C LYS A 652 17.50 22.57 -15.79
N VAL A 653 16.23 22.13 -15.59
CA VAL A 653 15.89 20.98 -14.76
C VAL A 653 16.55 19.70 -15.32
N ALA A 654 16.50 19.48 -16.64
CA ALA A 654 17.14 18.34 -17.27
C ALA A 654 18.66 18.37 -17.10
N TYR A 655 19.30 19.52 -17.25
CA TYR A 655 20.74 19.66 -16.98
C TYR A 655 21.09 19.45 -15.52
N GLY A 656 20.29 19.99 -14.60
CA GLY A 656 20.46 19.79 -13.17
C GLY A 656 20.36 18.33 -12.76
N ALA A 657 19.40 17.61 -13.33
CA ALA A 657 19.23 16.17 -13.07
C ALA A 657 20.45 15.36 -13.57
N VAL A 658 20.95 15.63 -14.79
CA VAL A 658 22.16 14.97 -15.31
C VAL A 658 23.38 15.26 -14.45
N PHE A 659 23.58 16.50 -14.02
CA PHE A 659 24.69 16.85 -13.13
C PHE A 659 24.57 16.17 -11.76
N GLY A 660 23.35 16.05 -11.21
CA GLY A 660 23.09 15.34 -9.97
C GLY A 660 23.47 13.86 -10.05
N ASP A 661 23.10 13.18 -11.15
CA ASP A 661 23.48 11.78 -11.39
C ASP A 661 25.00 11.62 -11.52
N ILE A 662 25.69 12.51 -12.26
CA ILE A 662 27.16 12.46 -12.36
C ILE A 662 27.81 12.65 -11.00
N LEU A 663 27.38 13.68 -10.23
CA LEU A 663 27.93 13.95 -8.90
C LEU A 663 27.73 12.77 -7.96
N MET A 664 26.54 12.22 -7.91
CA MET A 664 26.23 11.05 -7.08
C MET A 664 27.12 9.85 -7.45
N LYS A 665 27.21 9.52 -8.72
CA LYS A 665 28.04 8.42 -9.23
C LYS A 665 29.51 8.62 -8.92
N CYS A 666 30.04 9.82 -9.15
CA CYS A 666 31.45 10.14 -8.88
C CYS A 666 31.77 10.08 -7.38
N VAL A 667 30.90 10.63 -6.54
CA VAL A 667 31.11 10.65 -5.08
C VAL A 667 31.10 9.23 -4.52
N TYR A 668 30.07 8.43 -4.79
CA TYR A 668 29.97 7.07 -4.24
C TYR A 668 31.06 6.13 -4.75
N ARG A 669 31.54 6.34 -5.99
CA ARG A 669 32.63 5.55 -6.56
C ARG A 669 34.00 5.92 -5.96
N MET A 670 34.29 7.20 -5.72
CA MET A 670 35.66 7.66 -5.38
C MET A 670 35.86 7.75 -3.86
N ARG A 671 34.82 8.14 -3.09
CA ARG A 671 34.93 8.38 -1.65
C ARG A 671 35.46 7.17 -0.84
N PRO A 672 35.02 5.92 -1.10
CA PRO A 672 35.53 4.77 -0.36
C PRO A 672 37.02 4.51 -0.53
N TYR A 673 37.65 5.05 -1.57
CA TYR A 673 39.03 4.77 -1.97
C TYR A 673 39.97 5.97 -1.83
N GLU A 674 39.47 7.15 -1.43
CA GLU A 674 40.28 8.37 -1.33
C GLU A 674 41.49 8.18 -0.41
N LEU A 675 42.68 8.64 -0.88
CA LEU A 675 43.91 8.63 -0.08
C LEU A 675 43.99 9.82 0.88
N GLU A 676 43.41 10.97 0.50
CA GLU A 676 43.29 12.16 1.31
C GLU A 676 41.86 12.26 1.81
N GLU A 677 41.65 12.12 3.13
CA GLU A 677 40.34 12.12 3.74
C GLU A 677 39.52 13.38 3.41
N GLY A 678 38.32 13.18 2.91
CA GLY A 678 37.36 14.26 2.59
C GLY A 678 37.64 15.02 1.30
N ILE A 679 38.61 14.63 0.49
CA ILE A 679 38.89 15.32 -0.81
C ILE A 679 37.69 15.21 -1.75
N VAL A 680 37.04 14.04 -1.80
CA VAL A 680 35.85 13.80 -2.65
C VAL A 680 34.71 14.69 -2.23
N ASN A 681 34.44 14.81 -0.93
CA ASN A 681 33.38 15.67 -0.40
C ASN A 681 33.68 17.17 -0.64
N ARG A 682 34.95 17.61 -0.55
CA ARG A 682 35.34 18.97 -0.89
C ARG A 682 35.14 19.27 -2.38
N LYS A 683 35.52 18.34 -3.26
CA LYS A 683 35.26 18.46 -4.69
C LYS A 683 33.79 18.46 -5.03
N HIS A 684 32.98 17.62 -4.38
CA HIS A 684 31.53 17.62 -4.53
C HIS A 684 30.94 19.02 -4.25
N LYS A 685 31.26 19.63 -3.11
CA LYS A 685 30.78 20.97 -2.76
C LYS A 685 31.20 22.05 -3.77
N ILE A 686 32.44 21.99 -4.28
CA ILE A 686 32.93 22.92 -5.30
C ILE A 686 32.11 22.76 -6.59
N TRP A 687 31.88 21.55 -7.03
CA TRP A 687 31.13 21.27 -8.26
C TRP A 687 29.65 21.60 -8.11
N GLU A 688 29.05 21.29 -6.98
CA GLU A 688 27.67 21.69 -6.66
C GLU A 688 27.51 23.21 -6.82
N GLN A 689 28.39 24.04 -6.25
CA GLN A 689 28.36 25.51 -6.40
C GLN A 689 28.59 25.98 -7.85
N ARG A 690 29.49 25.32 -8.59
CA ARG A 690 29.72 25.63 -10.02
C ARG A 690 28.48 25.35 -10.85
N VAL A 691 27.80 24.23 -10.60
CA VAL A 691 26.56 23.86 -11.30
C VAL A 691 25.41 24.80 -10.90
N ILE A 692 25.24 25.12 -9.61
CA ILE A 692 24.27 26.11 -9.15
C ILE A 692 24.48 27.45 -9.86
N SER A 693 25.72 27.93 -9.93
CA SER A 693 26.06 29.18 -10.65
C SER A 693 25.73 29.13 -12.14
N PHE A 694 25.99 27.99 -12.79
CA PHE A 694 25.63 27.76 -14.20
C PHE A 694 24.11 27.79 -14.42
N LEU A 695 23.35 27.07 -13.60
CA LEU A 695 21.91 26.99 -13.70
C LEU A 695 21.22 28.31 -13.34
N SER A 696 21.83 29.11 -12.47
CA SER A 696 21.32 30.43 -12.06
C SER A 696 21.50 31.49 -13.16
N GLY A 697 22.32 31.25 -14.19
CA GLY A 697 22.50 32.15 -15.32
C GLY A 697 21.21 32.40 -16.10
N SER A 698 21.10 33.58 -16.75
CA SER A 698 19.91 33.94 -17.54
C SER A 698 19.65 32.98 -18.71
N SER A 699 20.70 32.44 -19.31
CA SER A 699 20.62 31.37 -20.31
C SER A 699 21.70 30.32 -20.07
N VAL A 700 21.37 29.04 -20.38
CA VAL A 700 22.31 27.92 -20.26
C VAL A 700 22.68 27.40 -21.63
N SER A 701 23.97 27.38 -21.96
CA SER A 701 24.50 26.90 -23.23
C SER A 701 24.71 25.38 -23.19
N HIS A 702 24.31 24.68 -24.24
CA HIS A 702 24.56 23.24 -24.37
C HIS A 702 26.06 22.94 -24.52
N SER A 703 26.80 23.81 -25.20
CA SER A 703 28.27 23.68 -25.33
C SER A 703 28.95 23.77 -23.97
N GLN A 704 28.57 24.74 -23.13
CA GLN A 704 29.10 24.87 -21.78
C GLN A 704 28.69 23.70 -20.88
N PHE A 705 27.45 23.23 -20.99
CA PHE A 705 27.00 22.02 -20.30
C PHE A 705 27.87 20.80 -20.63
N LYS A 706 28.11 20.56 -21.94
CA LYS A 706 28.96 19.49 -22.43
C LYS A 706 30.39 19.60 -21.90
N LYS A 707 30.96 20.83 -21.89
CA LYS A 707 32.29 21.10 -21.32
C LYS A 707 32.34 20.76 -19.84
N MET A 708 31.35 21.22 -19.06
CA MET A 708 31.26 20.98 -17.61
C MET A 708 31.12 19.50 -17.28
N CYS A 709 30.34 18.72 -18.04
CA CYS A 709 30.23 17.27 -17.82
C CYS A 709 31.63 16.60 -17.96
N ARG A 710 32.40 16.97 -18.98
CA ARG A 710 33.77 16.41 -19.19
C ARG A 710 34.71 16.82 -18.08
N GLU A 711 34.73 18.11 -17.72
CA GLU A 711 35.59 18.62 -16.66
C GLU A 711 35.27 17.96 -15.31
N MET A 712 33.98 17.84 -14.98
CA MET A 712 33.53 17.22 -13.75
C MET A 712 34.00 15.78 -13.65
N VAL A 713 33.70 14.95 -14.64
CA VAL A 713 34.11 13.55 -14.67
C VAL A 713 35.65 13.43 -14.60
N HIS A 714 36.37 14.24 -15.37
CA HIS A 714 37.84 14.22 -15.38
C HIS A 714 38.45 14.60 -14.01
N GLU A 715 37.92 15.65 -13.36
CA GLU A 715 38.43 16.08 -12.05
C GLU A 715 38.19 15.02 -10.95
N PHE A 716 37.09 14.25 -11.00
CA PHE A 716 36.88 13.13 -10.09
C PHE A 716 37.74 11.91 -10.50
N ASP A 717 37.87 11.59 -11.80
CA ASP A 717 38.63 10.44 -12.32
C ASP A 717 40.12 10.55 -12.01
N THR A 718 40.62 11.77 -11.78
CA THR A 718 42.06 12.04 -11.49
C THR A 718 42.35 12.15 -9.98
N ILE A 719 41.37 11.97 -9.09
CA ILE A 719 41.62 11.92 -7.65
C ILE A 719 42.47 10.68 -7.33
N PRO A 720 43.59 10.84 -6.59
CA PRO A 720 44.38 9.70 -6.14
C PRO A 720 43.57 8.78 -5.23
N ILE A 721 43.48 7.49 -5.58
CA ILE A 721 42.76 6.48 -4.83
C ILE A 721 43.66 5.29 -4.49
N SER A 722 43.25 4.55 -3.45
CA SER A 722 43.87 3.30 -3.04
C SER A 722 43.54 2.17 -4.00
N ASP A 723 44.52 1.26 -4.21
CA ASP A 723 44.34 0.04 -5.01
C ASP A 723 43.59 -1.09 -4.27
N VAL A 724 43.14 -0.86 -3.03
CA VAL A 724 42.43 -1.84 -2.25
C VAL A 724 41.09 -2.14 -2.91
N LYS A 725 40.83 -3.40 -3.21
CA LYS A 725 39.52 -3.84 -3.71
C LYS A 725 38.50 -3.92 -2.56
N LYS A 726 37.34 -3.35 -2.78
CA LYS A 726 36.21 -3.41 -1.84
C LYS A 726 35.04 -4.10 -2.52
N PRO A 727 34.19 -4.84 -1.75
CA PRO A 727 32.97 -5.39 -2.32
C PRO A 727 32.03 -4.26 -2.74
N ARG A 728 31.56 -4.33 -3.99
CA ARG A 728 30.61 -3.39 -4.55
C ARG A 728 29.19 -3.84 -4.19
N VAL A 729 28.38 -2.90 -3.70
CA VAL A 729 27.03 -3.16 -3.22
C VAL A 729 26.04 -2.22 -3.89
N GLY A 730 25.13 -2.79 -4.69
CA GLY A 730 24.05 -2.05 -5.32
C GLY A 730 22.97 -1.64 -4.32
N ILE A 731 22.49 -0.40 -4.42
CA ILE A 731 21.32 0.08 -3.66
C ILE A 731 20.20 0.34 -4.66
N VAL A 732 19.16 -0.49 -4.60
CA VAL A 732 17.96 -0.38 -5.45
C VAL A 732 16.71 -0.35 -4.57
N GLY A 733 15.59 0.11 -5.08
CA GLY A 733 14.35 0.10 -4.31
C GLY A 733 13.42 1.26 -4.61
N GLU A 734 12.55 1.59 -3.64
CA GLU A 734 11.61 2.70 -3.76
C GLU A 734 12.37 4.02 -3.88
N ILE A 735 11.93 4.84 -4.82
CA ILE A 735 12.68 6.00 -5.32
C ILE A 735 13.06 7.00 -4.22
N LEU A 736 12.13 7.39 -3.33
CA LEU A 736 12.44 8.34 -2.26
C LEU A 736 13.38 7.72 -1.22
N VAL A 737 13.10 6.48 -0.81
CA VAL A 737 13.96 5.76 0.15
C VAL A 737 15.36 5.54 -0.42
N LYS A 738 15.49 5.34 -1.75
CA LYS A 738 16.77 5.16 -2.43
C LYS A 738 17.63 6.44 -2.42
N PHE A 739 17.04 7.57 -2.74
CA PHE A 739 17.78 8.81 -2.96
C PHE A 739 17.87 9.75 -1.74
N LEU A 740 17.07 9.52 -0.70
CA LEU A 740 17.10 10.33 0.52
C LEU A 740 17.80 9.57 1.66
N PRO A 741 19.03 9.93 2.04
CA PRO A 741 19.79 9.23 3.08
C PRO A 741 19.05 9.13 4.42
N ALA A 742 18.34 10.17 4.83
CA ALA A 742 17.54 10.17 6.05
C ALA A 742 16.39 9.14 6.03
N ALA A 743 15.91 8.74 4.85
CA ALA A 743 14.87 7.73 4.69
C ALA A 743 15.39 6.29 4.77
N ASN A 744 16.70 6.09 4.59
CA ASN A 744 17.35 4.77 4.57
C ASN A 744 18.45 4.61 5.64
N ASN A 745 18.42 5.43 6.68
CA ASN A 745 19.39 5.43 7.77
C ASN A 745 20.84 5.57 7.28
N HIS A 746 21.06 6.44 6.28
CA HIS A 746 22.37 6.70 5.68
C HIS A 746 23.08 5.44 5.16
N LEU A 747 22.35 4.63 4.40
CA LEU A 747 22.80 3.31 3.95
C LEU A 747 24.12 3.35 3.18
N ALA A 748 24.33 4.34 2.30
CA ALA A 748 25.57 4.45 1.52
C ALA A 748 26.78 4.67 2.44
N GLU A 749 26.67 5.60 3.39
CA GLU A 749 27.70 5.88 4.39
C GLU A 749 27.93 4.66 5.31
N LEU A 750 26.87 3.94 5.66
CA LEU A 750 26.98 2.69 6.42
C LEU A 750 27.80 1.64 5.65
N LEU A 751 27.50 1.43 4.38
CA LEU A 751 28.23 0.48 3.54
C LEU A 751 29.71 0.85 3.42
N GLU A 752 30.01 2.14 3.23
CA GLU A 752 31.38 2.66 3.16
C GLU A 752 32.13 2.47 4.48
N SER A 753 31.50 2.73 5.62
CA SER A 753 32.10 2.53 6.96
C SER A 753 32.39 1.05 7.27
N GLU A 754 31.63 0.13 6.68
CA GLU A 754 31.84 -1.31 6.75
C GLU A 754 32.80 -1.84 5.65
N GLY A 755 33.46 -0.94 4.92
CA GLY A 755 34.50 -1.26 3.94
C GLY A 755 33.97 -1.71 2.56
N ALA A 756 32.78 -1.29 2.16
CA ALA A 756 32.20 -1.57 0.84
C ALA A 756 32.11 -0.29 -0.01
N GLU A 757 31.87 -0.46 -1.30
CA GLU A 757 31.52 0.61 -2.26
C GLU A 757 30.02 0.57 -2.53
N ALA A 758 29.32 1.69 -2.33
CA ALA A 758 27.92 1.83 -2.70
C ALA A 758 27.76 2.16 -4.19
N VAL A 759 26.85 1.46 -4.86
CA VAL A 759 26.50 1.70 -6.27
C VAL A 759 25.02 2.00 -6.37
N VAL A 760 24.66 3.22 -6.76
CA VAL A 760 23.29 3.69 -6.87
C VAL A 760 22.97 4.02 -8.32
N PRO A 761 21.95 3.37 -8.94
CA PRO A 761 21.49 3.71 -10.30
C PRO A 761 21.00 5.14 -10.41
N ASP A 762 21.06 5.70 -11.62
CA ASP A 762 20.75 7.10 -11.91
C ASP A 762 19.26 7.44 -11.74
N LEU A 763 18.96 8.68 -11.29
CA LEU A 763 17.58 9.17 -11.11
C LEU A 763 16.86 9.34 -12.47
N ILE A 764 17.57 9.75 -13.50
CA ILE A 764 17.03 10.00 -14.83
C ILE A 764 16.46 8.72 -15.46
N ASP A 765 16.98 7.57 -15.14
CA ASP A 765 16.50 6.29 -15.68
C ASP A 765 15.05 6.02 -15.30
N PHE A 766 14.62 6.46 -14.12
CA PHE A 766 13.21 6.40 -13.72
C PHE A 766 12.30 7.25 -14.64
N MET A 767 12.79 8.38 -15.12
CA MET A 767 12.04 9.19 -16.09
C MET A 767 11.92 8.47 -17.44
N CYS A 768 13.02 7.86 -17.91
CA CYS A 768 13.02 7.03 -19.11
C CYS A 768 12.05 5.84 -18.99
N TYR A 769 12.02 5.18 -17.82
CA TYR A 769 11.06 4.11 -17.49
C TYR A 769 9.61 4.59 -17.61
N CYS A 770 9.28 5.74 -17.06
CA CYS A 770 7.90 6.29 -17.13
C CYS A 770 7.44 6.49 -18.58
N PHE A 771 8.32 6.95 -19.45
CA PHE A 771 8.03 7.07 -20.89
C PHE A 771 7.97 5.72 -21.58
N TYR A 772 8.92 4.81 -21.32
CA TYR A 772 9.02 3.50 -21.96
C TYR A 772 7.78 2.63 -21.73
N ASN A 773 7.12 2.77 -20.58
CA ASN A 773 5.90 2.09 -20.21
C ASN A 773 4.75 2.27 -21.22
N GLN A 774 4.76 3.36 -22.02
CA GLN A 774 3.72 3.59 -23.03
C GLN A 774 3.79 2.57 -24.18
N ASN A 775 4.96 1.98 -24.46
CA ASN A 775 5.09 0.96 -25.50
C ASN A 775 4.27 -0.29 -25.12
N PHE A 776 4.46 -0.82 -23.92
CA PHE A 776 3.68 -1.97 -23.45
C PHE A 776 2.17 -1.70 -23.43
N LYS A 777 1.75 -0.49 -23.00
CA LYS A 777 0.33 -0.12 -22.97
C LYS A 777 -0.29 -0.08 -24.36
N VAL A 778 0.46 0.35 -25.36
CA VAL A 778 0.01 0.36 -26.74
C VAL A 778 -0.05 -1.06 -27.32
N GLU A 779 0.95 -1.88 -27.05
CA GLU A 779 1.05 -3.24 -27.57
C GLU A 779 0.03 -4.19 -26.92
N ASN A 780 -0.18 -4.08 -25.60
CA ASN A 780 -0.92 -5.10 -24.84
C ASN A 780 -2.25 -4.63 -24.24
N LEU A 781 -2.47 -3.31 -24.08
CA LEU A 781 -3.60 -2.78 -23.32
C LEU A 781 -4.50 -1.85 -24.14
N GLY A 782 -4.34 -1.81 -25.48
CA GLY A 782 -5.21 -1.08 -26.40
C GLY A 782 -5.05 0.44 -26.39
N PHE A 783 -3.92 0.98 -25.92
CA PHE A 783 -3.66 2.43 -25.96
C PHE A 783 -3.31 2.89 -27.39
N LYS A 784 -3.54 4.17 -27.68
CA LYS A 784 -3.27 4.75 -29.00
C LYS A 784 -1.77 4.76 -29.33
N LYS A 785 -1.39 4.34 -30.53
CA LYS A 785 0.00 4.31 -31.03
C LYS A 785 0.72 5.66 -30.91
N SER A 786 -0.02 6.77 -31.03
CA SER A 786 0.54 8.12 -30.86
C SER A 786 1.19 8.36 -29.49
N LYS A 787 0.68 7.69 -28.42
CA LYS A 787 1.27 7.80 -27.06
C LYS A 787 2.64 7.17 -27.00
N ALA A 788 2.84 5.99 -27.60
CA ALA A 788 4.16 5.35 -27.66
C ALA A 788 5.14 6.17 -28.52
N THR A 789 4.70 6.70 -29.66
CA THR A 789 5.53 7.55 -30.52
C THR A 789 6.02 8.79 -29.75
N MET A 790 5.12 9.50 -29.08
CA MET A 790 5.45 10.68 -28.29
C MET A 790 6.38 10.35 -27.11
N ALA A 791 6.15 9.23 -26.44
CA ALA A 791 6.99 8.76 -25.34
C ALA A 791 8.40 8.40 -25.82
N ASN A 792 8.54 7.73 -26.96
CA ASN A 792 9.84 7.41 -27.55
C ASN A 792 10.60 8.68 -28.01
N TRP A 793 9.91 9.72 -28.45
CA TRP A 793 10.53 11.03 -28.68
C TRP A 793 11.01 11.67 -27.38
N GLY A 794 10.24 11.52 -26.28
CA GLY A 794 10.65 11.96 -24.94
C GLY A 794 11.94 11.26 -24.48
N ILE A 795 12.02 9.92 -24.63
CA ILE A 795 13.24 9.16 -24.33
C ILE A 795 14.43 9.66 -25.16
N LYS A 796 14.24 9.84 -26.47
CA LYS A 796 15.31 10.37 -27.34
C LYS A 796 15.79 11.75 -26.91
N ALA A 797 14.87 12.61 -26.45
CA ALA A 797 15.24 13.94 -25.95
C ALA A 797 16.04 13.86 -24.65
N ILE A 798 15.67 12.98 -23.71
CA ILE A 798 16.40 12.75 -22.47
C ILE A 798 17.79 12.19 -22.79
N GLU A 799 17.88 11.19 -23.65
CA GLU A 799 19.17 10.59 -24.06
C GLU A 799 20.07 11.60 -24.78
N TRP A 800 19.50 12.50 -25.61
CA TRP A 800 20.28 13.57 -26.22
C TRP A 800 20.87 14.52 -25.17
N VAL A 801 20.12 14.87 -24.12
CA VAL A 801 20.63 15.68 -23.00
C VAL A 801 21.71 14.91 -22.23
N ARG A 802 21.49 13.61 -21.93
CA ARG A 802 22.40 12.77 -21.16
C ARG A 802 23.69 12.37 -21.91
N LYS A 803 23.65 12.36 -23.23
CA LYS A 803 24.77 11.93 -24.10
C LYS A 803 26.15 12.53 -23.73
N PRO A 804 26.30 13.85 -23.46
CA PRO A 804 27.61 14.40 -23.07
C PRO A 804 28.15 13.82 -21.76
N ALA A 805 27.28 13.50 -20.81
CA ALA A 805 27.67 12.85 -19.56
C ALA A 805 28.10 11.40 -19.81
N SER A 806 27.31 10.64 -20.58
CA SER A 806 27.61 9.26 -20.93
C SER A 806 28.93 9.13 -21.70
N GLU A 807 29.20 10.05 -22.65
CA GLU A 807 30.47 10.12 -23.36
C GLU A 807 31.66 10.40 -22.42
N ALA A 808 31.51 11.28 -21.44
CA ALA A 808 32.55 11.60 -20.47
C ALA A 808 32.81 10.42 -19.52
N LEU A 809 31.76 9.76 -19.01
CA LEU A 809 31.90 8.57 -18.18
C LEU A 809 32.54 7.40 -18.93
N ALA A 810 32.18 7.17 -20.19
CA ALA A 810 32.77 6.10 -21.02
C ALA A 810 34.26 6.30 -21.30
N GLN A 811 34.75 7.54 -21.24
CA GLN A 811 36.19 7.88 -21.45
C GLN A 811 37.00 7.87 -20.15
N SER A 812 36.33 7.72 -18.99
CA SER A 812 36.97 7.68 -17.68
C SER A 812 37.55 6.29 -17.37
N ARG A 813 38.46 6.25 -16.38
CA ARG A 813 39.04 4.98 -15.89
C ARG A 813 38.19 4.29 -14.83
N HIS A 814 37.42 5.06 -14.09
CA HIS A 814 36.73 4.59 -12.86
C HIS A 814 35.24 4.54 -12.97
N PHE A 815 34.63 5.16 -13.99
CA PHE A 815 33.19 5.26 -14.13
C PHE A 815 32.66 4.52 -15.36
N ALA A 816 31.41 4.07 -15.32
CA ALA A 816 30.72 3.49 -16.46
C ALA A 816 29.48 4.34 -16.81
N PRO A 817 29.14 4.47 -18.10
CA PRO A 817 27.92 5.11 -18.53
C PRO A 817 26.70 4.28 -18.08
N PRO A 818 25.52 4.91 -17.85
CA PRO A 818 24.28 4.18 -17.57
C PRO A 818 23.84 3.36 -18.79
N ALA A 819 23.09 2.28 -18.54
CA ALA A 819 22.49 1.47 -19.59
C ALA A 819 21.32 2.19 -20.28
N ASP A 820 20.99 1.81 -21.52
CA ASP A 820 19.76 2.27 -22.18
C ASP A 820 18.54 1.59 -21.55
N ILE A 821 17.47 2.33 -21.38
CA ILE A 821 16.23 1.81 -20.79
C ILE A 821 15.67 0.58 -21.52
N ARG A 822 15.94 0.45 -22.83
CA ARG A 822 15.55 -0.70 -23.64
C ARG A 822 16.33 -1.96 -23.27
N ASP A 823 17.59 -1.78 -22.90
CA ASP A 823 18.43 -2.89 -22.45
C ASP A 823 18.07 -3.32 -21.04
N LEU A 824 17.72 -2.38 -20.15
CA LEU A 824 17.14 -2.69 -18.84
C LEU A 824 15.84 -3.52 -19.00
N ALA A 825 14.96 -3.11 -19.93
CA ALA A 825 13.73 -3.83 -20.20
C ALA A 825 13.98 -5.25 -20.69
N LYS A 826 14.98 -5.47 -21.56
CA LYS A 826 15.39 -6.80 -22.02
C LYS A 826 15.96 -7.65 -20.88
N MET A 827 16.78 -7.06 -20.01
CA MET A 827 17.36 -7.75 -18.86
C MET A 827 16.29 -8.14 -17.81
N ALA A 828 15.28 -7.29 -17.60
CA ALA A 828 14.18 -7.58 -16.68
C ALA A 828 13.19 -8.63 -17.19
N SER A 829 12.94 -8.66 -18.52
CA SER A 829 11.85 -9.44 -19.14
C SER A 829 11.86 -10.96 -18.85
N PRO A 830 13.00 -11.65 -18.69
CA PRO A 830 13.01 -13.05 -18.30
C PRO A 830 12.47 -13.30 -16.91
N ILE A 831 12.65 -12.37 -15.99
CA ILE A 831 12.29 -12.47 -14.57
C ILE A 831 10.86 -11.96 -14.36
N VAL A 832 10.55 -10.76 -14.88
CA VAL A 832 9.27 -10.09 -14.67
C VAL A 832 8.81 -9.36 -15.93
N SER A 833 7.52 -9.43 -16.22
CA SER A 833 6.95 -8.73 -17.39
C SER A 833 7.07 -7.21 -17.26
N THR A 834 7.39 -6.52 -18.38
CA THR A 834 7.33 -5.05 -18.48
C THR A 834 5.91 -4.49 -18.34
N GLY A 835 4.90 -5.34 -18.21
CA GLY A 835 3.54 -4.99 -17.78
C GLY A 835 3.43 -4.56 -16.32
N ASN A 836 4.41 -4.87 -15.49
CA ASN A 836 4.48 -4.41 -14.09
C ASN A 836 4.92 -2.94 -14.04
N GLN A 837 3.97 -2.01 -14.15
CA GLN A 837 4.22 -0.59 -14.38
C GLN A 837 3.81 0.32 -13.21
N THR A 838 3.49 -0.26 -12.06
CA THR A 838 3.07 0.51 -10.87
C THR A 838 4.27 0.80 -9.99
N GLY A 839 4.42 2.05 -9.56
CA GLY A 839 5.60 2.50 -8.83
C GLY A 839 6.85 2.36 -9.68
N GLU A 840 7.92 1.81 -9.13
CA GLU A 840 9.16 1.47 -9.85
C GLU A 840 8.94 0.34 -10.86
N GLY A 841 7.96 -0.54 -10.59
CA GLY A 841 7.57 -1.61 -11.50
C GLY A 841 8.75 -2.48 -11.95
N TRP A 842 8.70 -2.97 -13.19
CA TRP A 842 9.74 -3.81 -13.79
C TRP A 842 11.14 -3.17 -13.78
N PHE A 843 11.19 -1.84 -13.70
CA PHE A 843 12.45 -1.08 -13.68
C PHE A 843 13.32 -1.44 -12.47
N LEU A 844 12.73 -1.64 -11.29
CA LEU A 844 13.45 -2.08 -10.09
C LEU A 844 14.13 -3.44 -10.30
N THR A 845 13.45 -4.39 -10.94
CA THR A 845 14.06 -5.66 -11.32
C THR A 845 15.15 -5.44 -12.38
N GLY A 846 14.93 -4.54 -13.34
CA GLY A 846 15.91 -4.15 -14.36
C GLY A 846 17.19 -3.59 -13.74
N GLU A 847 17.10 -2.72 -12.74
CA GLU A 847 18.26 -2.21 -11.99
C GLU A 847 19.04 -3.34 -11.29
N MET A 848 18.35 -4.30 -10.68
CA MET A 848 19.03 -5.48 -10.09
C MET A 848 19.80 -6.27 -11.15
N MET A 849 19.17 -6.48 -12.30
CA MET A 849 19.79 -7.23 -13.40
C MET A 849 20.97 -6.48 -14.02
N GLU A 850 20.86 -5.15 -14.20
CA GLU A 850 21.96 -4.31 -14.66
C GLU A 850 23.16 -4.41 -13.72
N LEU A 851 22.94 -4.31 -12.42
CA LEU A 851 23.99 -4.44 -11.41
C LEU A 851 24.67 -5.80 -11.46
N ILE A 852 23.91 -6.90 -11.55
CA ILE A 852 24.45 -8.27 -11.62
C ILE A 852 25.31 -8.43 -12.89
N HIS A 853 24.83 -7.96 -14.04
CA HIS A 853 25.59 -8.01 -15.30
C HIS A 853 26.80 -7.05 -15.32
N GLY A 854 26.77 -6.00 -14.49
CA GLY A 854 27.85 -5.05 -14.28
C GLY A 854 28.84 -5.43 -13.18
N ASP A 855 28.94 -6.71 -12.82
CA ASP A 855 29.79 -7.22 -11.73
C ASP A 855 29.54 -6.62 -10.34
N VAL A 856 28.28 -6.31 -10.06
CA VAL A 856 27.78 -5.86 -8.74
C VAL A 856 26.73 -6.85 -8.23
N PRO A 857 27.10 -8.09 -7.87
CA PRO A 857 26.14 -9.13 -7.48
C PRO A 857 25.58 -8.95 -6.06
N ASN A 858 26.16 -8.07 -5.25
CA ASN A 858 25.69 -7.79 -3.89
C ASN A 858 24.71 -6.63 -3.96
N ILE A 859 23.46 -6.83 -3.50
CA ILE A 859 22.39 -5.84 -3.66
C ILE A 859 21.61 -5.72 -2.37
N VAL A 860 21.38 -4.47 -1.94
CA VAL A 860 20.41 -4.12 -0.91
C VAL A 860 19.17 -3.54 -1.59
N CYS A 861 18.08 -4.29 -1.60
CA CYS A 861 16.79 -3.85 -2.10
C CYS A 861 16.01 -3.21 -0.97
N ILE A 862 15.89 -1.88 -1.00
CA ILE A 862 15.27 -1.08 0.06
C ILE A 862 13.86 -0.65 -0.30
N GLN A 863 12.98 -0.70 0.68
CA GLN A 863 11.58 -0.35 0.45
C GLN A 863 10.87 0.10 1.72
N PRO A 864 9.80 0.89 1.60
CA PRO A 864 8.89 1.14 2.71
C PRO A 864 8.20 -0.16 3.14
N PHE A 865 7.95 -0.33 4.43
CA PHE A 865 7.11 -1.41 4.91
C PHE A 865 5.75 -1.40 4.19
N GLY A 866 5.33 -2.57 3.69
CA GLY A 866 4.06 -2.68 2.97
C GLY A 866 4.03 -1.96 1.61
N CYS A 867 5.18 -1.80 0.94
CA CYS A 867 5.24 -1.25 -0.42
C CYS A 867 4.65 -2.24 -1.41
N LEU A 868 3.45 -1.93 -1.94
CA LEU A 868 2.68 -2.85 -2.78
C LEU A 868 3.41 -3.28 -4.07
N PRO A 869 3.99 -2.37 -4.89
CA PRO A 869 4.74 -2.78 -6.07
C PRO A 869 5.95 -3.64 -5.74
N ASN A 870 6.69 -3.28 -4.70
CA ASN A 870 7.96 -3.92 -4.38
C ASN A 870 7.81 -5.31 -3.75
N HIS A 871 6.62 -5.69 -3.30
CA HIS A 871 6.32 -7.09 -2.98
C HIS A 871 6.45 -7.99 -4.21
N ILE A 872 6.16 -7.47 -5.40
CA ILE A 872 6.20 -8.21 -6.66
C ILE A 872 7.58 -8.08 -7.32
N VAL A 873 8.01 -6.85 -7.63
CA VAL A 873 9.20 -6.56 -8.44
C VAL A 873 10.49 -6.41 -7.63
N GLY A 874 10.39 -6.33 -6.31
CA GLY A 874 11.50 -6.33 -5.37
C GLY A 874 11.67 -7.69 -4.70
N LYS A 875 10.95 -7.94 -3.60
CA LYS A 875 11.01 -9.22 -2.84
C LYS A 875 10.58 -10.42 -3.67
N GLY A 876 9.52 -10.26 -4.47
CA GLY A 876 8.91 -11.34 -5.23
C GLY A 876 9.80 -11.94 -6.31
N VAL A 877 10.84 -11.26 -6.74
CA VAL A 877 11.76 -11.73 -7.80
C VAL A 877 13.08 -12.28 -7.26
N ILE A 878 13.41 -12.07 -5.98
CA ILE A 878 14.73 -12.45 -5.42
C ILE A 878 14.99 -13.94 -5.55
N LYS A 879 13.99 -14.78 -5.35
CA LYS A 879 14.13 -16.24 -5.44
C LYS A 879 14.50 -16.66 -6.86
N GLU A 880 13.81 -16.11 -7.84
CA GLU A 880 14.04 -16.38 -9.26
C GLU A 880 15.40 -15.84 -9.72
N ILE A 881 15.77 -14.62 -9.33
CA ILE A 881 17.09 -14.06 -9.66
C ILE A 881 18.21 -14.94 -9.09
N ARG A 882 18.09 -15.44 -7.87
CA ARG A 882 19.09 -16.35 -7.27
C ARG A 882 19.15 -17.71 -7.96
N ARG A 883 18.04 -18.18 -8.49
CA ARG A 883 17.98 -19.43 -9.28
C ARG A 883 18.75 -19.28 -10.58
N GLU A 884 18.53 -18.18 -11.31
CA GLU A 884 19.21 -17.90 -12.57
C GLU A 884 20.67 -17.43 -12.37
N TYR A 885 20.92 -16.67 -11.29
CA TYR A 885 22.22 -16.09 -10.98
C TYR A 885 22.66 -16.50 -9.56
N PRO A 886 23.25 -17.69 -9.37
CA PRO A 886 23.62 -18.21 -8.03
C PRO A 886 24.62 -17.34 -7.25
N THR A 887 25.35 -16.45 -7.93
CA THR A 887 26.27 -15.49 -7.31
C THR A 887 25.56 -14.27 -6.72
N ALA A 888 24.29 -14.05 -7.05
CA ALA A 888 23.51 -12.91 -6.58
C ALA A 888 23.28 -12.98 -5.06
N ASN A 889 23.82 -12.00 -4.36
CA ASN A 889 23.73 -11.85 -2.90
C ASN A 889 22.80 -10.67 -2.58
N ILE A 890 21.49 -10.90 -2.61
CA ILE A 890 20.46 -9.85 -2.50
C ILE A 890 19.82 -9.90 -1.12
N VAL A 891 19.71 -8.76 -0.45
CA VAL A 891 18.94 -8.63 0.79
C VAL A 891 17.85 -7.56 0.62
N ALA A 892 16.61 -7.88 1.01
CA ALA A 892 15.53 -6.90 1.05
C ALA A 892 15.42 -6.30 2.44
N ILE A 893 15.36 -4.97 2.54
CA ILE A 893 15.27 -4.22 3.81
C ILE A 893 14.04 -3.32 3.77
N ASP A 894 13.17 -3.47 4.78
CA ASP A 894 12.01 -2.61 4.97
C ASP A 894 12.36 -1.44 5.88
N TYR A 895 11.94 -0.23 5.47
CA TYR A 895 12.05 1.00 6.25
C TYR A 895 10.67 1.47 6.69
N ASP A 896 10.55 1.83 7.95
CA ASP A 896 9.33 2.34 8.59
C ASP A 896 9.72 3.08 9.88
N PRO A 897 9.00 4.10 10.33
CA PRO A 897 9.30 4.80 11.58
C PRO A 897 9.42 3.88 12.80
N GLY A 898 8.69 2.76 12.77
CA GLY A 898 8.72 1.74 13.82
C GLY A 898 9.67 0.57 13.57
N ALA A 899 10.39 0.54 12.44
CA ALA A 899 11.30 -0.56 12.11
C ALA A 899 12.51 -0.59 13.06
N SER A 900 13.01 -1.80 13.30
CA SER A 900 14.22 -1.98 14.11
C SER A 900 15.47 -1.73 13.26
N GLU A 901 16.12 -0.59 13.46
CA GLU A 901 17.42 -0.26 12.82
C GLU A 901 18.45 -1.38 13.00
N VAL A 902 18.46 -2.00 14.17
CA VAL A 902 19.36 -3.11 14.47
C VAL A 902 19.11 -4.33 13.61
N ASN A 903 17.84 -4.68 13.36
CA ASN A 903 17.54 -5.79 12.45
C ASN A 903 17.96 -5.48 11.03
N GLN A 904 17.76 -4.23 10.59
CA GLN A 904 18.22 -3.77 9.29
C GLN A 904 19.74 -3.88 9.20
N LEU A 905 20.46 -3.34 10.17
CA LEU A 905 21.92 -3.40 10.26
C LEU A 905 22.45 -4.84 10.26
N ASN A 906 21.87 -5.72 11.08
CA ASN A 906 22.30 -7.12 11.14
C ASN A 906 22.14 -7.85 9.81
N ARG A 907 21.06 -7.59 9.08
CA ARG A 907 20.83 -8.19 7.75
C ARG A 907 21.82 -7.65 6.72
N ILE A 908 22.11 -6.35 6.77
CA ILE A 908 23.13 -5.72 5.90
C ILE A 908 24.51 -6.29 6.20
N LYS A 909 24.91 -6.38 7.48
CA LYS A 909 26.20 -6.95 7.88
C LYS A 909 26.34 -8.43 7.48
N LEU A 910 25.28 -9.21 7.57
CA LEU A 910 25.30 -10.61 7.10
C LEU A 910 25.53 -10.68 5.58
N MET A 911 24.85 -9.83 4.82
CA MET A 911 25.08 -9.72 3.35
C MET A 911 26.50 -9.28 3.05
N LEU A 912 27.04 -8.27 3.77
CA LEU A 912 28.42 -7.80 3.61
C LEU A 912 29.46 -8.86 3.93
N SER A 913 29.25 -9.65 5.00
CA SER A 913 30.13 -10.78 5.33
C SER A 913 30.21 -11.80 4.19
N THR A 914 29.09 -12.06 3.53
CA THR A 914 29.06 -12.93 2.33
C THR A 914 29.78 -12.26 1.16
N ALA A 915 29.57 -10.96 0.93
CA ALA A 915 30.20 -10.19 -0.12
C ALA A 915 31.75 -10.18 0.03
N GLN A 916 32.24 -9.96 1.25
CA GLN A 916 33.69 -9.99 1.56
C GLN A 916 34.30 -11.39 1.34
N LYS A 917 33.60 -12.46 1.74
CA LYS A 917 34.05 -13.85 1.48
C LYS A 917 34.12 -14.14 -0.02
N ASN A 918 33.15 -13.68 -0.78
CA ASN A 918 33.12 -13.88 -2.23
C ASN A 918 34.25 -13.10 -2.92
N LEU A 919 34.53 -11.87 -2.49
CA LEU A 919 35.66 -11.08 -3.03
C LEU A 919 36.99 -11.78 -2.78
N LYS A 920 37.29 -12.26 -1.56
CA LYS A 920 38.52 -13.01 -1.24
C LYS A 920 38.69 -14.26 -2.09
N LYS A 921 37.61 -15.02 -2.32
CA LYS A 921 37.64 -16.19 -3.20
C LYS A 921 37.99 -15.86 -4.64
N VAL A 922 37.56 -14.71 -5.15
CA VAL A 922 37.89 -14.24 -6.50
C VAL A 922 39.35 -13.81 -6.55
N GLU A 923 39.86 -13.13 -5.53
CA GLU A 923 41.25 -12.74 -5.41
C GLU A 923 42.20 -13.97 -5.35
N GLU A 924 41.83 -14.96 -4.52
CA GLU A 924 42.58 -16.23 -4.40
C GLU A 924 42.62 -17.06 -5.70
N LYS A 925 41.58 -16.95 -6.53
CA LYS A 925 41.56 -17.61 -7.87
C LYS A 925 42.37 -16.88 -8.93
N ASN A 926 42.56 -15.57 -8.78
CA ASN A 926 43.28 -14.72 -9.75
C ASN A 926 44.76 -14.50 -9.35
N ALA A 927 45.15 -14.85 -8.11
CA ALA A 927 46.51 -14.91 -7.62
C ALA A 927 47.13 -16.27 -7.94
#